data_b741d7b6f9d34906d997a26e122266d4
#
_entry.id   b741d7b6f9d34906d997a26e122266d4
#
_cell.length_a   1.000
_cell.length_b   1.000
_cell.length_c   1.000
_cell.angle_alpha   90.00
_cell.angle_beta   90.00
_cell.angle_gamma   90.00
#
_symmetry.space_group_name_H-M   'P 1'
#
loop_
_entity.id
_entity.type
_entity.pdbx_description
1 polymer ?
#
loop_
_entity_poly.entity_id
_entity_poly.type
_entity_poly.pdbx_seq_one_letter_code
_entity_poly.pdbx_strand_id
1 'polypeptide(L)'
;MRENSKWPLIKRILGTLLIVAGLVFILVNYKACYNAHKTRAFADPNQKLVKLKSDSVIKQTFIGRDGELKKIGICMDNMGMEKATGSMTVTIYHKGKEICTDTIEANIIETNKFAWFRFLDRPETEEDEVYTAVFKCNDFKNAQGFGVYTSGVYNPHVLEAGNIDGKSTAKTDNVRIRVSFAYYDYVLFIKMAIVLLIGIILIWLPYRRIQGFIKKKTDKEIDLQKWISRLFFVTTPFTAYMIMELLSKHTMSFVEAKLLTLDGWFNMMIYAIVLAVFYAITNRTQYASLITWILTLVVGLTNYFVTAFRGVPVLVQDIMSIGTAKNVAAGYVYEFDMWVLWGVALFAAAAGTMLGLKPYKGVRLKFRIIPVVIAVAGCIFGYWFFVQSEIVSKCGIEDSQWKPQLTYRKNGTALSFLTSWKYIKTDKPKGYSVDKVKELTKDYKSDVTSKENATKKKMPNIIAIMNESLADFTYDGELKTTEDYMPYLRALKKDAIRAQLFVSIEGANTANSEFEFLTGNNMAFFAPRAVPYNNLLSGILPSMTRTLKMQGYSGNNSYHPYKRDGWNRPNVYSYLGFENFYSEEHYKDAKYTRNFVSDASDMKQIIKDYEAEKKKSKAPYYQFNVTVQNHGGYVGQRGKVNVDVRVTTSGLSTEENNQYMTLVKQSDDAFKELVEHYKKVDDPTIIVMFGDHQPPLVEQFYETIFKKKMAEFTTEDTANWYSTPYVIWANYDIKEKEHEDMSCNYLSSYLLDMIDADVTGYNKYLMNLKKKLPVITAMFYKGDDGKFYDVNQKSKYSKDINDYAIIQYNELFDQKNRVNDFFFLKGGDYYVEPKQFFNE
;
A
#
# COMPACT_ATOMS: atom_id res chain seq x y z
N MET A 1 22.27 26.53 53.33
CA MET A 1 21.40 25.34 53.36
C MET A 1 22.17 24.14 52.83
N ARG A 2 22.49 23.19 53.69
CA ARG A 2 23.33 22.01 53.38
C ARG A 2 22.63 21.13 52.34
N GLU A 3 23.28 20.90 51.20
CA GLU A 3 22.88 19.90 50.17
C GLU A 3 23.13 18.46 50.68
N ASN A 4 22.43 18.06 51.72
CA ASN A 4 22.27 16.65 52.11
C ASN A 4 21.08 16.03 51.40
N SER A 5 20.94 16.31 50.09
CA SER A 5 19.85 15.70 49.33
C SER A 5 20.34 14.34 48.79
N LYS A 6 19.67 13.26 49.23
CA LYS A 6 19.84 11.89 48.68
C LYS A 6 19.42 11.82 47.22
N TRP A 7 18.91 12.91 46.67
CA TRP A 7 18.33 13.02 45.33
C TRP A 7 19.27 12.67 44.15
N PRO A 8 20.58 13.02 44.19
CA PRO A 8 21.50 12.59 43.15
C PRO A 8 21.70 11.07 43.11
N LEU A 9 21.73 10.41 44.28
CA LEU A 9 21.82 8.95 44.34
C LEU A 9 20.54 8.29 43.83
N ILE A 10 19.37 8.79 44.22
CA ILE A 10 18.07 8.30 43.73
C ILE A 10 18.01 8.34 42.20
N LYS A 11 18.44 9.41 41.57
CA LYS A 11 18.47 9.52 40.12
C LYS A 11 19.38 8.49 39.44
N ARG A 12 20.57 8.25 39.99
CA ARG A 12 21.47 7.21 39.50
C ARG A 12 20.84 5.83 39.62
N ILE A 13 20.18 5.53 40.74
CA ILE A 13 19.45 4.29 40.94
C ILE A 13 18.32 4.16 39.90
N LEU A 14 17.49 5.20 39.73
CA LEU A 14 16.41 5.21 38.75
C LEU A 14 16.92 5.03 37.32
N GLY A 15 18.01 5.72 36.97
CA GLY A 15 18.63 5.56 35.65
C GLY A 15 19.14 4.12 35.41
N THR A 16 19.78 3.54 36.45
CA THR A 16 20.24 2.15 36.39
C THR A 16 19.06 1.17 36.31
N LEU A 17 17.99 1.39 37.08
CA LEU A 17 16.79 0.57 37.03
C LEU A 17 16.12 0.59 35.63
N LEU A 18 16.09 1.73 34.95
CA LEU A 18 15.59 1.85 33.59
C LEU A 18 16.43 1.03 32.60
N ILE A 19 17.77 1.09 32.75
CA ILE A 19 18.66 0.28 31.89
C ILE A 19 18.50 -1.21 32.18
N VAL A 20 18.38 -1.60 33.46
CA VAL A 20 18.12 -2.99 33.86
C VAL A 20 16.76 -3.47 33.34
N ALA A 21 15.73 -2.63 33.40
CA ALA A 21 14.43 -2.95 32.84
C ALA A 21 14.50 -3.20 31.31
N GLY A 22 15.31 -2.39 30.59
CA GLY A 22 15.60 -2.63 29.18
C GLY A 22 16.31 -3.98 28.95
N LEU A 23 17.29 -4.34 29.78
CA LEU A 23 17.96 -5.64 29.71
C LEU A 23 17.01 -6.79 30.00
N VAL A 24 16.14 -6.67 31.01
CA VAL A 24 15.13 -7.69 31.34
C VAL A 24 14.14 -7.84 30.18
N PHE A 25 13.69 -6.74 29.59
CA PHE A 25 12.81 -6.78 28.40
C PHE A 25 13.46 -7.55 27.25
N ILE A 26 14.74 -7.30 26.97
CA ILE A 26 15.50 -8.02 25.92
C ILE A 26 15.62 -9.51 26.29
N LEU A 27 15.94 -9.83 27.54
CA LEU A 27 16.06 -11.21 28.01
C LEU A 27 14.74 -11.99 27.91
N VAL A 28 13.61 -11.36 28.25
CA VAL A 28 12.29 -11.99 28.17
C VAL A 28 11.89 -12.25 26.71
N ASN A 29 12.30 -11.36 25.82
CA ASN A 29 11.96 -11.42 24.39
C ASN A 29 13.15 -11.91 23.54
N TYR A 30 14.10 -12.64 24.10
CA TYR A 30 15.32 -13.05 23.42
C TYR A 30 15.06 -13.89 22.15
N LYS A 31 13.92 -14.59 22.08
CA LYS A 31 13.49 -15.33 20.88
C LYS A 31 13.34 -14.43 19.64
N ALA A 32 13.15 -13.13 19.82
CA ALA A 32 13.16 -12.15 18.72
C ALA A 32 14.58 -11.88 18.19
N CYS A 33 15.63 -12.28 18.91
CA CYS A 33 17.04 -12.20 18.47
C CYS A 33 17.43 -13.28 17.45
N TYR A 34 16.46 -13.89 16.78
CA TYR A 34 16.71 -14.78 15.67
C TYR A 34 17.24 -14.03 14.46
N ASN A 35 18.47 -14.32 14.08
CA ASN A 35 19.02 -13.91 12.79
C ASN A 35 18.93 -15.06 11.79
N ALA A 36 18.74 -14.76 10.51
CA ALA A 36 18.70 -15.77 9.47
C ALA A 36 20.07 -15.85 8.75
N HIS A 37 20.82 -16.90 8.98
CA HIS A 37 21.91 -17.24 8.09
C HIS A 37 21.34 -17.75 6.77
N LYS A 38 21.72 -17.06 5.70
CA LYS A 38 21.46 -17.52 4.33
C LYS A 38 22.78 -18.06 3.78
N THR A 39 22.75 -19.29 3.29
CA THR A 39 23.86 -19.75 2.48
C THR A 39 24.01 -18.80 1.28
N ARG A 40 25.21 -18.30 1.03
CA ARG A 40 25.46 -17.45 -0.14
C ARG A 40 25.38 -18.33 -1.40
N ALA A 41 24.45 -18.02 -2.30
CA ALA A 41 24.59 -18.49 -3.67
C ALA A 41 25.52 -17.51 -4.38
N PHE A 42 26.65 -17.98 -4.86
CA PHE A 42 27.53 -17.17 -5.69
C PHE A 42 26.88 -16.96 -7.06
N ALA A 43 27.06 -15.76 -7.63
CA ALA A 43 26.68 -15.54 -9.01
C ALA A 43 27.62 -16.36 -9.89
N ASP A 44 27.05 -17.24 -10.69
CA ASP A 44 27.80 -18.00 -11.67
C ASP A 44 27.41 -17.53 -13.08
N PRO A 45 28.28 -16.83 -13.80
CA PRO A 45 28.00 -16.42 -15.17
C PRO A 45 27.87 -17.63 -16.13
N ASN A 46 28.36 -18.81 -15.75
CA ASN A 46 28.32 -20.03 -16.54
C ASN A 46 27.27 -21.04 -16.02
N GLN A 47 26.28 -20.59 -15.27
CA GLN A 47 25.21 -21.47 -14.79
C GLN A 47 24.52 -22.19 -15.96
N LYS A 48 24.20 -23.47 -15.76
CA LYS A 48 23.54 -24.28 -16.78
C LYS A 48 22.05 -24.44 -16.38
N LEU A 49 21.17 -24.35 -17.36
CA LEU A 49 19.77 -24.64 -17.21
C LEU A 49 19.50 -26.09 -17.63
N VAL A 50 18.98 -26.88 -16.71
CA VAL A 50 18.56 -28.26 -16.95
C VAL A 50 17.03 -28.32 -17.03
N LYS A 51 16.49 -28.78 -18.16
CA LYS A 51 15.05 -28.95 -18.35
C LYS A 51 14.51 -30.05 -17.44
N LEU A 52 13.33 -29.77 -16.87
CA LEU A 52 12.59 -30.69 -16.00
C LEU A 52 11.40 -31.29 -16.74
N LYS A 53 10.98 -32.49 -16.28
CA LYS A 53 9.72 -33.14 -16.66
C LYS A 53 8.63 -32.75 -15.64
N SER A 54 7.37 -33.09 -15.96
CA SER A 54 6.22 -32.80 -15.11
C SER A 54 6.27 -33.45 -13.73
N ASP A 55 7.05 -34.52 -13.59
CA ASP A 55 7.21 -35.34 -12.39
C ASP A 55 8.66 -35.45 -11.93
N SER A 56 9.54 -34.56 -12.39
CA SER A 56 10.96 -34.58 -12.06
C SER A 56 11.22 -34.55 -10.56
N VAL A 57 12.25 -35.32 -10.16
CA VAL A 57 12.75 -35.36 -8.78
C VAL A 57 14.18 -34.82 -8.74
N ILE A 58 14.39 -33.78 -7.94
CA ILE A 58 15.67 -33.14 -7.77
C ILE A 58 16.17 -33.39 -6.36
N LYS A 59 17.38 -33.88 -6.20
CA LYS A 59 18.01 -34.08 -4.89
C LYS A 59 19.28 -33.22 -4.80
N GLN A 60 19.44 -32.54 -3.68
CA GLN A 60 20.65 -31.78 -3.37
C GLN A 60 20.95 -31.88 -1.88
N THR A 61 22.18 -32.24 -1.57
CA THR A 61 22.68 -32.24 -0.18
C THR A 61 23.18 -30.85 0.22
N PHE A 62 23.03 -30.52 1.49
CA PHE A 62 23.55 -29.30 2.09
C PHE A 62 24.03 -29.54 3.51
N ILE A 63 24.95 -28.70 3.97
CA ILE A 63 25.45 -28.75 5.35
C ILE A 63 24.50 -27.94 6.25
N GLY A 64 24.09 -28.53 7.35
CA GLY A 64 23.32 -27.90 8.42
C GLY A 64 24.15 -26.87 9.17
N ARG A 65 23.45 -26.01 9.88
CA ARG A 65 24.01 -25.11 10.88
C ARG A 65 23.16 -25.16 12.13
N ASP A 66 23.81 -24.90 13.26
CA ASP A 66 23.09 -24.79 14.53
C ASP A 66 21.96 -23.79 14.43
N GLY A 67 20.75 -24.21 14.79
CA GLY A 67 19.55 -23.41 14.75
C GLY A 67 18.38 -24.12 14.11
N GLU A 68 17.36 -23.36 13.74
CA GLU A 68 16.14 -23.87 13.13
C GLU A 68 16.17 -23.70 11.61
N LEU A 69 15.85 -24.72 10.85
CA LEU A 69 15.70 -24.63 9.40
C LEU A 69 14.42 -23.83 9.08
N LYS A 70 14.61 -22.62 8.57
CA LYS A 70 13.51 -21.67 8.33
C LYS A 70 12.91 -21.82 6.94
N LYS A 71 13.76 -21.90 5.91
CA LYS A 71 13.35 -22.01 4.51
C LYS A 71 14.48 -22.49 3.63
N ILE A 72 14.09 -23.08 2.50
CA ILE A 72 14.99 -23.44 1.41
C ILE A 72 14.48 -22.84 0.10
N GLY A 73 15.37 -22.38 -0.76
CA GLY A 73 15.03 -21.89 -2.08
C GLY A 73 15.79 -22.64 -3.15
N ILE A 74 15.17 -22.92 -4.26
CA ILE A 74 15.74 -23.52 -5.46
C ILE A 74 15.64 -22.53 -6.62
N CYS A 75 16.75 -22.34 -7.35
CA CYS A 75 16.78 -21.41 -8.47
C CYS A 75 16.23 -22.07 -9.72
N MET A 76 15.15 -21.54 -10.25
CA MET A 76 14.40 -22.13 -11.35
C MET A 76 14.19 -21.17 -12.51
N ASP A 77 13.70 -21.71 -13.61
CA ASP A 77 13.26 -20.98 -14.79
C ASP A 77 11.92 -21.51 -15.25
N ASN A 78 10.95 -20.63 -15.42
CA ASN A 78 9.64 -21.00 -15.94
C ASN A 78 9.58 -21.03 -17.48
N MET A 79 10.68 -20.71 -18.18
CA MET A 79 10.88 -20.80 -19.63
C MET A 79 9.76 -20.20 -20.51
N GLY A 80 8.90 -19.37 -19.95
CA GLY A 80 7.79 -18.76 -20.67
C GLY A 80 7.04 -17.71 -19.89
N MET A 81 6.17 -16.96 -20.56
CA MET A 81 5.35 -15.89 -19.95
C MET A 81 4.12 -16.43 -19.22
N GLU A 82 3.76 -17.69 -19.42
CA GLU A 82 2.66 -18.35 -18.72
C GLU A 82 3.15 -18.90 -17.39
N LYS A 83 2.45 -18.59 -16.31
CA LYS A 83 2.69 -19.25 -15.03
C LYS A 83 2.33 -20.73 -15.16
N ALA A 84 3.13 -21.54 -14.48
CA ALA A 84 2.95 -22.96 -14.43
C ALA A 84 1.69 -23.41 -13.70
N THR A 85 1.20 -24.58 -14.04
CA THR A 85 0.24 -25.35 -13.25
C THR A 85 0.93 -26.51 -12.54
N GLY A 86 0.31 -27.01 -11.47
CA GLY A 86 0.88 -28.04 -10.63
C GLY A 86 1.58 -27.46 -9.40
N SER A 87 2.28 -28.30 -8.67
CA SER A 87 2.96 -27.92 -7.45
C SER A 87 4.36 -28.52 -7.35
N MET A 88 5.21 -27.95 -6.54
CA MET A 88 6.49 -28.52 -6.16
C MET A 88 6.55 -28.72 -4.66
N THR A 89 6.87 -29.94 -4.23
CA THR A 89 7.05 -30.29 -2.83
C THR A 89 8.53 -30.45 -2.55
N VAL A 90 9.03 -29.87 -1.45
CA VAL A 90 10.35 -30.16 -0.91
C VAL A 90 10.19 -30.97 0.36
N THR A 91 10.96 -32.04 0.47
CA THR A 91 11.11 -32.83 1.71
C THR A 91 12.56 -32.83 2.12
N ILE A 92 12.83 -32.52 3.37
CA ILE A 92 14.18 -32.49 3.93
C ILE A 92 14.40 -33.78 4.73
N TYR A 93 15.54 -34.44 4.46
CA TYR A 93 15.94 -35.66 5.14
C TYR A 93 17.25 -35.45 5.92
N HIS A 94 17.31 -36.00 7.12
CA HIS A 94 18.51 -36.10 7.92
C HIS A 94 18.74 -37.57 8.30
N LYS A 95 19.91 -38.11 7.96
CA LYS A 95 20.26 -39.54 8.20
C LYS A 95 19.17 -40.50 7.69
N GLY A 96 18.55 -40.18 6.55
CA GLY A 96 17.50 -40.97 5.91
C GLY A 96 16.09 -40.80 6.51
N LYS A 97 15.94 -40.05 7.57
CA LYS A 97 14.64 -39.76 8.19
C LYS A 97 14.10 -38.40 7.69
N GLU A 98 12.86 -38.33 7.30
CA GLU A 98 12.15 -37.12 7.01
C GLU A 98 12.04 -36.22 8.25
N ILE A 99 12.37 -34.90 8.12
CA ILE A 99 12.29 -33.96 9.23
C ILE A 99 11.29 -32.84 8.99
N CYS A 100 11.10 -32.41 7.74
CA CYS A 100 10.07 -31.45 7.38
C CYS A 100 9.77 -31.48 5.88
N THR A 101 8.61 -30.97 5.53
CA THR A 101 8.16 -30.85 4.14
C THR A 101 7.38 -29.54 3.94
N ASP A 102 7.42 -29.01 2.72
CA ASP A 102 6.61 -27.86 2.32
C ASP A 102 6.31 -27.94 0.82
N THR A 103 5.19 -27.36 0.40
CA THR A 103 4.73 -27.39 -0.97
C THR A 103 4.41 -25.97 -1.45
N ILE A 104 4.85 -25.66 -2.64
CA ILE A 104 4.53 -24.40 -3.32
C ILE A 104 3.81 -24.67 -4.64
N GLU A 105 2.94 -23.76 -5.04
CA GLU A 105 2.33 -23.79 -6.36
C GLU A 105 3.35 -23.41 -7.44
N ALA A 106 3.29 -24.08 -8.58
CA ALA A 106 4.23 -23.86 -9.68
C ALA A 106 4.15 -22.45 -10.28
N ASN A 107 3.00 -21.79 -10.14
CA ASN A 107 2.74 -20.44 -10.65
C ASN A 107 3.58 -19.33 -10.03
N ILE A 108 4.19 -19.57 -8.85
CA ILE A 108 5.08 -18.58 -8.21
C ILE A 108 6.52 -18.63 -8.70
N ILE A 109 6.85 -19.57 -9.61
CA ILE A 109 8.20 -19.74 -10.12
C ILE A 109 8.47 -18.70 -11.22
N GLU A 110 9.51 -17.92 -11.02
CA GLU A 110 9.97 -16.88 -11.93
C GLU A 110 11.33 -17.25 -12.53
N THR A 111 11.58 -16.75 -13.75
CA THR A 111 12.85 -16.96 -14.46
C THR A 111 14.04 -16.47 -13.66
N ASN A 112 15.02 -17.34 -13.47
CA ASN A 112 16.30 -17.11 -12.76
C ASN A 112 16.13 -16.53 -11.36
N LYS A 113 15.06 -16.94 -10.67
CA LYS A 113 14.80 -16.58 -9.27
C LYS A 113 14.70 -17.81 -8.38
N PHE A 114 14.84 -17.56 -7.06
CA PHE A 114 14.67 -18.62 -6.07
C PHE A 114 13.20 -18.79 -5.72
N ALA A 115 12.64 -19.96 -6.02
CA ALA A 115 11.37 -20.44 -5.47
C ALA A 115 11.60 -20.86 -4.01
N TRP A 116 10.87 -20.27 -3.07
CA TRP A 116 11.11 -20.44 -1.64
C TRP A 116 10.05 -21.28 -0.96
N PHE A 117 10.49 -22.30 -0.26
CA PHE A 117 9.73 -23.17 0.63
C PHE A 117 9.96 -22.71 2.08
N ARG A 118 8.91 -22.66 2.89
CA ARG A 118 8.96 -22.16 4.27
C ARG A 118 8.47 -23.22 5.22
N PHE A 119 9.32 -23.64 6.15
CA PHE A 119 8.98 -24.67 7.13
C PHE A 119 8.34 -24.02 8.36
N LEU A 120 7.04 -24.32 8.59
CA LEU A 120 6.31 -23.80 9.73
C LEU A 120 6.81 -24.42 11.04
N ASP A 121 7.12 -25.71 11.02
CA ASP A 121 7.59 -26.47 12.19
C ASP A 121 9.04 -26.17 12.57
N ARG A 122 9.79 -25.47 11.71
CA ARG A 122 11.19 -25.03 11.93
C ARG A 122 12.03 -26.06 12.66
N PRO A 123 12.33 -27.25 12.06
CA PRO A 123 13.09 -28.29 12.73
C PRO A 123 14.48 -27.79 13.10
N GLU A 124 14.96 -28.22 14.27
CA GLU A 124 16.33 -27.94 14.70
C GLU A 124 17.31 -28.65 13.79
N THR A 125 18.41 -28.00 13.50
CA THR A 125 19.52 -28.53 12.69
C THR A 125 20.84 -28.36 13.44
N GLU A 126 21.74 -29.32 13.22
CA GLU A 126 23.07 -29.35 13.84
C GLU A 126 24.12 -28.83 12.86
N GLU A 127 25.15 -28.15 13.40
CA GLU A 127 26.26 -27.65 12.60
C GLU A 127 27.09 -28.81 12.01
N ASP A 128 27.52 -28.63 10.75
CA ASP A 128 28.31 -29.58 9.98
C ASP A 128 27.64 -30.95 9.68
N GLU A 129 26.40 -31.17 10.10
CA GLU A 129 25.66 -32.37 9.70
C GLU A 129 25.09 -32.24 8.29
N VAL A 130 24.98 -33.37 7.59
CA VAL A 130 24.53 -33.43 6.20
C VAL A 130 23.02 -33.67 6.11
N TYR A 131 22.36 -32.79 5.39
CA TYR A 131 20.92 -32.86 5.10
C TYR A 131 20.70 -33.04 3.60
N THR A 132 19.62 -33.71 3.22
CA THR A 132 19.22 -33.88 1.82
C THR A 132 17.89 -33.22 1.56
N ALA A 133 17.86 -32.27 0.63
CA ALA A 133 16.62 -31.71 0.10
C ALA A 133 16.20 -32.48 -1.15
N VAL A 134 14.97 -32.98 -1.15
CA VAL A 134 14.35 -33.66 -2.27
C VAL A 134 13.19 -32.81 -2.75
N PHE A 135 13.32 -32.22 -3.94
CA PHE A 135 12.27 -31.45 -4.58
C PHE A 135 11.56 -32.37 -5.58
N LYS A 136 10.25 -32.48 -5.48
CA LYS A 136 9.42 -33.29 -6.36
C LYS A 136 8.44 -32.37 -7.09
N CYS A 137 8.46 -32.43 -8.41
CA CYS A 137 7.45 -31.79 -9.25
C CYS A 137 6.18 -32.68 -9.27
N ASN A 138 5.01 -32.08 -9.08
CA ASN A 138 3.72 -32.75 -9.12
C ASN A 138 2.87 -32.09 -10.21
N ASP A 139 2.64 -32.80 -11.32
CA ASP A 139 1.89 -32.30 -12.48
C ASP A 139 2.36 -30.94 -13.01
N PHE A 140 3.65 -30.75 -12.99
CA PHE A 140 4.30 -29.50 -13.35
C PHE A 140 4.18 -29.25 -14.85
N LYS A 141 3.38 -28.29 -15.27
CA LYS A 141 3.13 -27.99 -16.68
C LYS A 141 3.25 -26.51 -16.98
N ASN A 142 3.89 -26.20 -18.09
CA ASN A 142 3.99 -24.88 -18.68
C ASN A 142 4.13 -25.09 -20.21
N ALA A 143 3.63 -24.18 -21.03
CA ALA A 143 3.66 -24.26 -22.48
C ALA A 143 5.06 -24.43 -23.08
N GLN A 144 6.09 -23.88 -22.44
CA GLN A 144 7.49 -23.94 -22.92
C GLN A 144 8.39 -24.84 -22.07
N GLY A 145 7.89 -25.40 -20.96
CA GLY A 145 8.62 -26.25 -20.04
C GLY A 145 9.23 -25.50 -18.84
N PHE A 146 9.98 -26.22 -18.05
CA PHE A 146 10.67 -25.76 -16.86
C PHE A 146 12.13 -26.11 -16.89
N GLY A 147 12.90 -25.38 -16.10
CA GLY A 147 14.28 -25.70 -15.84
C GLY A 147 14.71 -25.39 -14.40
N VAL A 148 15.73 -26.06 -13.96
CA VAL A 148 16.46 -25.77 -12.74
C VAL A 148 17.89 -25.36 -13.10
N TYR A 149 18.37 -24.34 -12.42
CA TYR A 149 19.76 -23.90 -12.61
C TYR A 149 20.72 -24.75 -11.79
N THR A 150 21.79 -25.20 -12.45
CA THR A 150 22.94 -25.79 -11.80
C THR A 150 24.12 -24.84 -11.88
N SER A 151 25.07 -24.95 -10.95
CA SER A 151 26.22 -24.08 -10.83
C SER A 151 27.48 -24.91 -10.71
N GLY A 152 28.52 -24.58 -11.50
CA GLY A 152 29.86 -25.15 -11.39
C GLY A 152 30.71 -24.45 -10.32
N VAL A 153 30.20 -23.44 -9.65
CA VAL A 153 30.94 -22.72 -8.60
C VAL A 153 30.87 -23.50 -7.30
N TYR A 154 32.02 -23.78 -6.72
CA TYR A 154 32.13 -24.44 -5.43
C TYR A 154 31.36 -23.66 -4.35
N ASN A 155 30.46 -24.35 -3.71
CA ASN A 155 29.71 -23.83 -2.55
C ASN A 155 30.06 -24.69 -1.33
N PRO A 156 30.78 -24.17 -0.33
CA PRO A 156 31.17 -24.93 0.84
C PRO A 156 30.01 -25.47 1.69
N HIS A 157 28.81 -25.01 1.42
CA HIS A 157 27.59 -25.43 2.12
C HIS A 157 26.74 -26.43 1.30
N VAL A 158 27.17 -26.82 0.10
CA VAL A 158 26.47 -27.77 -0.75
C VAL A 158 27.52 -28.80 -1.21
N LEU A 159 27.48 -29.99 -0.64
CA LEU A 159 28.63 -30.90 -0.61
C LEU A 159 28.83 -31.77 -1.85
N GLU A 160 27.79 -32.11 -2.59
CA GLU A 160 27.85 -33.12 -3.66
C GLU A 160 27.17 -32.62 -4.92
N ALA A 161 27.49 -33.30 -6.04
CA ALA A 161 26.77 -33.11 -7.28
C ALA A 161 25.27 -33.32 -7.08
N GLY A 162 24.46 -32.46 -7.68
CA GLY A 162 23.00 -32.62 -7.65
C GLY A 162 22.58 -33.87 -8.41
N ASN A 163 21.42 -34.40 -8.09
CA ASN A 163 20.82 -35.49 -8.85
C ASN A 163 19.46 -35.04 -9.37
N ILE A 164 19.26 -35.20 -10.66
CA ILE A 164 18.01 -34.84 -11.34
C ILE A 164 17.54 -36.08 -12.08
N ASP A 165 16.36 -36.61 -11.70
CA ASP A 165 15.75 -37.83 -12.27
C ASP A 165 16.68 -39.03 -12.26
N GLY A 166 17.44 -39.25 -11.19
CA GLY A 166 18.37 -40.33 -11.03
C GLY A 166 19.75 -40.12 -11.71
N LYS A 167 19.93 -39.04 -12.47
CA LYS A 167 21.18 -38.69 -13.11
C LYS A 167 21.93 -37.65 -12.30
N SER A 168 23.15 -37.96 -11.88
CA SER A 168 24.02 -36.99 -11.21
C SER A 168 24.43 -35.90 -12.18
N THR A 169 24.42 -34.66 -11.71
CA THR A 169 25.11 -33.56 -12.42
C THR A 169 26.61 -33.82 -12.45
N ALA A 170 27.37 -33.05 -13.21
CA ALA A 170 28.82 -33.19 -13.21
C ALA A 170 29.39 -33.06 -11.78
N LYS A 171 30.50 -33.72 -11.44
CA LYS A 171 31.09 -33.75 -10.09
C LYS A 171 31.28 -32.36 -9.45
N THR A 172 31.38 -31.33 -10.27
CA THR A 172 31.56 -29.93 -9.86
C THR A 172 30.26 -29.14 -9.89
N ASP A 173 29.20 -29.66 -10.51
CA ASP A 173 27.94 -28.95 -10.71
C ASP A 173 26.91 -29.38 -9.64
N ASN A 174 26.50 -28.45 -8.81
CA ASN A 174 25.41 -28.63 -7.86
C ASN A 174 24.11 -27.91 -8.31
N VAL A 175 22.97 -28.37 -7.81
CA VAL A 175 21.71 -27.64 -7.99
C VAL A 175 21.80 -26.35 -7.19
N ARG A 176 21.42 -25.26 -7.79
CA ARG A 176 21.53 -23.93 -7.20
C ARG A 176 20.44 -23.72 -6.15
N ILE A 177 20.77 -24.07 -4.91
CA ILE A 177 19.88 -23.88 -3.76
C ILE A 177 20.40 -22.80 -2.82
N ARG A 178 19.49 -22.24 -2.01
CA ARG A 178 19.78 -21.39 -0.85
C ARG A 178 19.06 -21.93 0.36
N VAL A 179 19.78 -22.13 1.44
CA VAL A 179 19.19 -22.56 2.72
C VAL A 179 19.25 -21.40 3.71
N SER A 180 18.21 -21.21 4.48
CA SER A 180 18.14 -20.18 5.50
C SER A 180 17.86 -20.83 6.84
N PHE A 181 18.81 -20.70 7.76
CA PHE A 181 18.69 -21.15 9.15
C PHE A 181 18.38 -19.94 10.03
N ALA A 182 17.50 -20.11 10.99
CA ALA A 182 17.29 -19.16 12.06
C ALA A 182 18.14 -19.62 13.25
N TYR A 183 19.02 -18.76 13.73
CA TYR A 183 19.85 -19.06 14.88
C TYR A 183 19.82 -17.89 15.85
N TYR A 184 20.11 -18.19 17.13
CA TYR A 184 20.25 -17.16 18.13
C TYR A 184 21.52 -16.38 17.86
N ASP A 185 21.38 -15.08 17.58
CA ASP A 185 22.51 -14.21 17.41
C ASP A 185 23.00 -13.69 18.76
N TYR A 186 23.79 -14.51 19.44
CA TYR A 186 24.41 -14.12 20.71
C TYR A 186 25.32 -12.89 20.58
N VAL A 187 25.94 -12.69 19.40
CA VAL A 187 26.79 -11.52 19.15
C VAL A 187 25.94 -10.25 19.16
N LEU A 188 24.76 -10.31 18.61
CA LEU A 188 23.81 -9.21 18.61
C LEU A 188 23.32 -8.89 20.03
N PHE A 189 22.98 -9.92 20.79
CA PHE A 189 22.62 -9.78 22.19
C PHE A 189 23.77 -9.16 23.01
N ILE A 190 25.01 -9.62 22.82
CA ILE A 190 26.20 -9.06 23.47
C ILE A 190 26.38 -7.58 23.10
N LYS A 191 26.19 -7.21 21.84
CA LYS A 191 26.26 -5.80 21.42
C LYS A 191 25.24 -4.93 22.14
N MET A 192 23.97 -5.38 22.24
CA MET A 192 22.93 -4.67 23.00
C MET A 192 23.31 -4.56 24.49
N ALA A 193 23.80 -5.65 25.09
CA ALA A 193 24.26 -5.65 26.49
C ALA A 193 25.42 -4.69 26.71
N ILE A 194 26.37 -4.58 25.78
CA ILE A 194 27.48 -3.62 25.83
C ILE A 194 26.94 -2.18 25.81
N VAL A 195 25.98 -1.86 24.95
CA VAL A 195 25.38 -0.53 24.88
C VAL A 195 24.72 -0.17 26.22
N LEU A 196 23.98 -1.10 26.83
CA LEU A 196 23.36 -0.92 28.14
C LEU A 196 24.42 -0.77 29.23
N LEU A 197 25.49 -1.59 29.21
CA LEU A 197 26.62 -1.52 30.16
C LEU A 197 27.34 -0.18 30.09
N ILE A 198 27.57 0.35 28.87
CA ILE A 198 28.15 1.70 28.71
C ILE A 198 27.25 2.73 29.40
N GLY A 199 25.94 2.65 29.28
CA GLY A 199 25.01 3.52 29.99
C GLY A 199 25.19 3.45 31.52
N ILE A 200 25.29 2.26 32.09
CA ILE A 200 25.54 2.05 33.53
C ILE A 200 26.90 2.63 33.94
N ILE A 201 27.95 2.36 33.17
CA ILE A 201 29.30 2.92 33.43
C ILE A 201 29.21 4.44 33.45
N LEU A 202 28.57 5.06 32.48
CA LEU A 202 28.41 6.52 32.42
C LEU A 202 27.66 7.08 33.65
N ILE A 203 26.68 6.38 34.21
CA ILE A 203 25.95 6.79 35.42
C ILE A 203 26.87 6.76 36.64
N TRP A 204 27.71 5.70 36.78
CA TRP A 204 28.50 5.44 37.99
C TRP A 204 29.96 5.87 37.89
N LEU A 205 30.38 6.55 36.81
CA LEU A 205 31.70 7.12 36.71
C LEU A 205 32.04 7.95 37.96
N PRO A 206 33.27 7.82 38.46
CA PRO A 206 33.74 8.61 39.63
C PRO A 206 34.08 10.05 39.21
N TYR A 207 33.08 10.79 38.72
CA TYR A 207 33.23 12.12 38.13
C TYR A 207 34.09 13.09 38.97
N ARG A 208 33.91 13.11 40.28
CA ARG A 208 34.69 13.99 41.18
C ARG A 208 36.17 13.65 41.14
N ARG A 209 36.55 12.36 41.14
CA ARG A 209 37.94 11.92 41.09
C ARG A 209 38.56 12.27 39.76
N ILE A 210 37.84 11.99 38.64
CA ILE A 210 38.31 12.29 37.29
C ILE A 210 38.49 13.78 37.08
N GLN A 211 37.54 14.61 37.55
CA GLN A 211 37.64 16.08 37.51
C GLN A 211 38.80 16.60 38.31
N GLY A 212 39.04 16.04 39.53
CA GLY A 212 40.21 16.38 40.36
C GLY A 212 41.53 16.04 39.68
N PHE A 213 41.62 14.88 39.05
CA PHE A 213 42.81 14.47 38.28
C PHE A 213 43.08 15.41 37.09
N ILE A 214 42.02 15.76 36.30
CA ILE A 214 42.12 16.69 35.18
C ILE A 214 42.58 18.06 35.66
N LYS A 215 41.99 18.59 36.75
CA LYS A 215 42.37 19.88 37.36
C LYS A 215 43.83 19.87 37.73
N LYS A 216 44.31 18.81 38.41
CA LYS A 216 45.70 18.68 38.85
C LYS A 216 46.68 18.62 37.63
N LYS A 217 46.27 18.05 36.50
CA LYS A 217 47.14 17.87 35.33
C LYS A 217 47.09 19.05 34.35
N THR A 218 45.96 19.77 34.24
CA THR A 218 45.75 20.80 33.22
C THR A 218 45.39 22.18 33.74
N ASP A 219 45.29 22.32 35.06
CA ASP A 219 44.81 23.51 35.80
C ASP A 219 43.42 24.01 35.37
N LYS A 220 42.67 23.19 34.62
CA LYS A 220 41.31 23.52 34.12
C LYS A 220 40.24 22.83 34.94
N GLU A 221 39.23 23.58 35.35
CA GLU A 221 38.02 23.03 35.97
C GLU A 221 37.02 22.63 34.87
N ILE A 222 36.93 21.33 34.63
CA ILE A 222 35.99 20.77 33.63
C ILE A 222 34.89 20.00 34.35
N ASP A 223 33.63 20.42 34.22
CA ASP A 223 32.47 19.63 34.66
C ASP A 223 32.12 18.56 33.62
N LEU A 224 32.71 17.37 33.78
CA LEU A 224 32.55 16.26 32.89
C LEU A 224 31.10 15.81 32.75
N GLN A 225 30.31 15.81 33.82
CA GLN A 225 28.87 15.48 33.73
C GLN A 225 28.11 16.47 32.84
N LYS A 226 28.48 17.75 32.93
CA LYS A 226 27.87 18.80 32.10
C LYS A 226 28.21 18.61 30.63
N TRP A 227 29.45 18.22 30.31
CA TRP A 227 29.86 17.93 28.95
C TRP A 227 29.16 16.72 28.39
N ILE A 228 29.07 15.63 29.15
CA ILE A 228 28.34 14.43 28.73
C ILE A 228 26.85 14.75 28.52
N SER A 229 26.22 15.49 29.44
CA SER A 229 24.84 15.93 29.31
C SER A 229 24.62 16.79 28.05
N ARG A 230 25.55 17.65 27.70
CA ARG A 230 25.51 18.46 26.49
C ARG A 230 25.70 17.62 25.24
N LEU A 231 26.61 16.66 25.26
CA LEU A 231 26.83 15.73 24.16
C LEU A 231 25.55 14.96 23.87
N PHE A 232 24.91 14.35 24.87
CA PHE A 232 23.63 13.65 24.71
C PHE A 232 22.53 14.59 24.22
N PHE A 233 22.50 15.84 24.67
CA PHE A 233 21.51 16.80 24.17
C PHE A 233 21.71 17.10 22.67
N VAL A 234 22.95 17.34 22.25
CA VAL A 234 23.26 17.62 20.84
C VAL A 234 23.01 16.39 19.96
N THR A 235 23.29 15.20 20.46
CA THR A 235 23.07 13.94 19.73
C THR A 235 21.64 13.40 19.86
N THR A 236 20.76 14.05 20.64
CA THR A 236 19.37 13.60 20.80
C THR A 236 18.61 13.44 19.48
N PRO A 237 18.68 14.37 18.50
CA PRO A 237 17.99 14.20 17.22
C PRO A 237 18.44 12.94 16.47
N PHE A 238 19.73 12.68 16.46
CA PHE A 238 20.32 11.50 15.87
C PHE A 238 19.86 10.21 16.58
N THR A 239 19.95 10.19 17.92
CA THR A 239 19.54 9.02 18.71
C THR A 239 18.03 8.77 18.58
N ALA A 240 17.20 9.82 18.55
CA ALA A 240 15.77 9.69 18.32
C ALA A 240 15.46 9.13 16.92
N TYR A 241 16.17 9.62 15.89
CA TYR A 241 16.09 9.07 14.55
C TYR A 241 16.44 7.57 14.54
N MET A 242 17.56 7.16 15.11
CA MET A 242 17.95 5.74 15.20
C MET A 242 16.87 4.90 15.88
N ILE A 243 16.36 5.34 17.04
CA ILE A 243 15.30 4.63 17.78
C ILE A 243 14.07 4.45 16.90
N MET A 244 13.61 5.51 16.23
CA MET A 244 12.42 5.46 15.38
C MET A 244 12.59 4.49 14.22
N GLU A 245 13.70 4.58 13.49
CA GLU A 245 13.91 3.74 12.30
C GLU A 245 14.07 2.26 12.67
N LEU A 246 14.74 1.95 13.79
CA LEU A 246 14.82 0.59 14.31
C LEU A 246 13.44 0.06 14.72
N LEU A 247 12.63 0.87 15.39
CA LEU A 247 11.24 0.51 15.71
C LEU A 247 10.36 0.36 14.47
N SER A 248 10.72 0.97 13.36
CA SER A 248 10.05 0.81 12.06
C SER A 248 10.57 -0.36 11.22
N LYS A 249 11.29 -1.29 11.83
CA LYS A 249 11.92 -2.49 11.20
C LYS A 249 13.02 -2.17 10.18
N HIS A 250 13.62 -1.01 10.24
CA HIS A 250 14.79 -0.72 9.43
C HIS A 250 16.05 -1.33 10.05
N THR A 251 16.93 -1.84 9.19
CA THR A 251 18.21 -2.43 9.66
C THR A 251 19.21 -1.34 10.09
N MET A 252 20.18 -1.69 10.93
CA MET A 252 21.24 -0.76 11.31
C MET A 252 21.98 -0.24 10.06
N SER A 253 22.26 -1.09 9.09
CA SER A 253 22.91 -0.68 7.83
C SER A 253 22.07 0.31 7.01
N PHE A 254 20.73 0.22 7.08
CA PHE A 254 19.87 1.25 6.49
C PHE A 254 20.05 2.59 7.20
N VAL A 255 19.99 2.60 8.52
CA VAL A 255 20.14 3.82 9.33
C VAL A 255 21.50 4.46 9.06
N GLU A 256 22.58 3.67 9.02
CA GLU A 256 23.93 4.14 8.71
C GLU A 256 24.04 4.74 7.31
N ALA A 257 23.49 4.07 6.28
CA ALA A 257 23.47 4.57 4.91
C ALA A 257 22.74 5.92 4.79
N LYS A 258 21.65 6.09 5.53
CA LYS A 258 20.85 7.31 5.49
C LYS A 258 21.50 8.51 6.19
N LEU A 259 22.50 8.32 7.02
CA LEU A 259 23.26 9.44 7.63
C LEU A 259 23.97 10.32 6.62
N LEU A 260 24.21 9.80 5.41
CA LEU A 260 24.91 10.50 4.32
C LEU A 260 23.93 11.07 3.28
N THR A 261 22.62 10.96 3.51
CA THR A 261 21.59 11.35 2.55
C THR A 261 20.72 12.49 3.08
N LEU A 262 20.11 13.27 2.17
CA LEU A 262 19.26 14.42 2.55
C LEU A 262 18.02 14.00 3.33
N ASP A 263 17.41 12.86 3.00
CA ASP A 263 16.25 12.34 3.70
C ASP A 263 16.59 11.96 5.14
N GLY A 264 17.75 11.40 5.43
CA GLY A 264 18.24 11.17 6.78
C GLY A 264 18.42 12.48 7.57
N TRP A 265 19.03 13.50 6.96
CA TRP A 265 19.17 14.82 7.57
C TRP A 265 17.82 15.50 7.81
N PHE A 266 16.85 15.36 6.91
CA PHE A 266 15.51 15.91 7.09
C PHE A 266 14.77 15.23 8.25
N ASN A 267 14.92 13.90 8.41
CA ASN A 267 14.39 13.22 9.59
C ASN A 267 15.01 13.75 10.88
N MET A 268 16.35 13.88 10.93
CA MET A 268 17.04 14.44 12.11
C MET A 268 16.62 15.88 12.41
N MET A 269 16.37 16.71 11.39
CA MET A 269 15.86 18.08 11.55
C MET A 269 14.49 18.10 12.25
N ILE A 270 13.60 17.17 11.92
CA ILE A 270 12.30 17.04 12.59
C ILE A 270 12.49 16.79 14.09
N TYR A 271 13.39 15.86 14.47
CA TYR A 271 13.67 15.60 15.88
C TYR A 271 14.38 16.77 16.57
N ALA A 272 15.18 17.54 15.84
CA ALA A 272 15.78 18.76 16.38
C ALA A 272 14.73 19.82 16.71
N ILE A 273 13.70 19.97 15.88
CA ILE A 273 12.56 20.85 16.15
C ILE A 273 11.79 20.37 17.39
N VAL A 274 11.50 19.08 17.48
CA VAL A 274 10.83 18.47 18.65
C VAL A 274 11.65 18.69 19.93
N LEU A 275 12.97 18.49 19.87
CA LEU A 275 13.88 18.76 20.98
C LEU A 275 13.87 20.22 21.40
N ALA A 276 13.87 21.16 20.43
CA ALA A 276 13.81 22.58 20.70
C ALA A 276 12.52 22.99 21.43
N VAL A 277 11.38 22.40 21.05
CA VAL A 277 10.10 22.62 21.74
C VAL A 277 10.18 22.15 23.19
N PHE A 278 10.64 20.94 23.44
CA PHE A 278 10.76 20.46 24.83
C PHE A 278 11.83 21.18 25.63
N TYR A 279 12.89 21.66 24.99
CA TYR A 279 13.88 22.51 25.66
C TYR A 279 13.30 23.88 26.02
N ALA A 280 12.49 24.49 25.16
CA ALA A 280 11.80 25.73 25.46
C ALA A 280 10.84 25.60 26.66
N ILE A 281 10.14 24.46 26.76
CA ILE A 281 9.22 24.17 27.87
C ILE A 281 9.99 23.92 29.17
N THR A 282 10.94 22.99 29.13
CA THR A 282 11.61 22.48 30.36
C THR A 282 12.77 23.37 30.83
N ASN A 283 13.39 24.10 29.90
CA ASN A 283 14.65 24.83 30.12
C ASN A 283 15.77 23.96 30.74
N ARG A 284 15.77 22.65 30.40
CA ARG A 284 16.76 21.70 30.89
C ARG A 284 17.06 20.66 29.81
N THR A 285 18.34 20.54 29.47
CA THR A 285 18.81 19.62 28.43
C THR A 285 18.37 18.18 28.71
N GLN A 286 18.51 17.70 29.94
CA GLN A 286 18.15 16.33 30.30
C GLN A 286 16.67 16.03 30.07
N TYR A 287 15.79 16.92 30.57
CA TYR A 287 14.35 16.68 30.45
C TYR A 287 13.87 16.79 29.00
N ALA A 288 14.41 17.74 28.25
CA ALA A 288 14.10 17.87 26.82
C ALA A 288 14.47 16.58 26.05
N SER A 289 15.69 16.06 26.24
CA SER A 289 16.12 14.81 25.61
C SER A 289 15.28 13.62 26.04
N LEU A 290 15.02 13.48 27.38
CA LEU A 290 14.20 12.39 27.91
C LEU A 290 12.78 12.38 27.29
N ILE A 291 12.11 13.53 27.25
CA ILE A 291 10.76 13.64 26.69
C ILE A 291 10.78 13.33 25.20
N THR A 292 11.80 13.82 24.47
CA THR A 292 11.95 13.53 23.03
C THR A 292 12.08 12.01 22.80
N TRP A 293 12.93 11.30 23.54
CA TRP A 293 13.12 9.87 23.40
C TRP A 293 11.89 9.06 23.83
N ILE A 294 11.21 9.48 24.92
CA ILE A 294 9.95 8.83 25.36
C ILE A 294 8.88 8.96 24.26
N LEU A 295 8.72 10.16 23.72
CA LEU A 295 7.79 10.38 22.61
C LEU A 295 8.16 9.52 21.40
N THR A 296 9.44 9.48 21.04
CA THR A 296 9.93 8.64 19.92
C THR A 296 9.66 7.16 20.17
N LEU A 297 9.89 6.65 21.38
CA LEU A 297 9.61 5.26 21.72
C LEU A 297 8.13 4.95 21.59
N VAL A 298 7.25 5.79 22.16
CA VAL A 298 5.81 5.58 22.13
C VAL A 298 5.28 5.61 20.69
N VAL A 299 5.64 6.63 19.92
CA VAL A 299 5.24 6.75 18.52
C VAL A 299 5.80 5.61 17.67
N GLY A 300 7.08 5.25 17.87
CA GLY A 300 7.73 4.17 17.13
C GLY A 300 7.10 2.80 17.42
N LEU A 301 6.80 2.48 18.68
CA LEU A 301 6.08 1.25 19.04
C LEU A 301 4.66 1.25 18.47
N THR A 302 3.97 2.38 18.52
CA THR A 302 2.65 2.51 17.90
C THR A 302 2.73 2.24 16.40
N ASN A 303 3.68 2.86 15.70
CA ASN A 303 3.91 2.62 14.28
C ASN A 303 4.26 1.14 13.99
N TYR A 304 5.09 0.54 14.84
CA TYR A 304 5.45 -0.88 14.71
C TYR A 304 4.21 -1.79 14.72
N PHE A 305 3.36 -1.66 15.75
CA PHE A 305 2.18 -2.50 15.89
C PHE A 305 1.13 -2.20 14.83
N VAL A 306 0.85 -0.93 14.55
CA VAL A 306 -0.09 -0.54 13.49
C VAL A 306 0.34 -1.10 12.14
N THR A 307 1.63 -1.02 11.82
CA THR A 307 2.17 -1.61 10.58
C THR A 307 2.06 -3.13 10.57
N ALA A 308 2.31 -3.78 11.72
CA ALA A 308 2.19 -5.24 11.82
C ALA A 308 0.74 -5.73 11.61
N PHE A 309 -0.25 -4.99 12.12
CA PHE A 309 -1.66 -5.38 12.02
C PHE A 309 -2.31 -4.98 10.70
N ARG A 310 -1.99 -3.80 10.18
CA ARG A 310 -2.68 -3.19 9.05
C ARG A 310 -1.90 -3.27 7.75
N GLY A 311 -0.63 -3.69 7.79
CA GLY A 311 0.28 -3.68 6.63
C GLY A 311 0.72 -2.28 6.18
N VAL A 312 0.18 -1.21 6.78
CA VAL A 312 0.45 0.19 6.43
C VAL A 312 0.91 0.94 7.69
N PRO A 313 1.94 1.80 7.62
CA PRO A 313 2.42 2.58 8.76
C PRO A 313 1.35 3.57 9.26
N VAL A 314 1.60 4.13 10.44
CA VAL A 314 0.75 5.20 10.99
C VAL A 314 0.76 6.38 10.03
N LEU A 315 -0.41 6.78 9.58
CA LEU A 315 -0.65 7.93 8.72
C LEU A 315 -1.20 9.10 9.54
N VAL A 316 -1.12 10.31 9.01
CA VAL A 316 -1.58 11.51 9.76
C VAL A 316 -3.07 11.45 10.12
N GLN A 317 -3.90 10.83 9.27
CA GLN A 317 -5.34 10.66 9.56
C GLN A 317 -5.60 9.76 10.77
N ASP A 318 -4.70 8.85 11.12
CA ASP A 318 -4.85 7.97 12.28
C ASP A 318 -4.88 8.76 13.59
N ILE A 319 -4.32 9.98 13.61
CA ILE A 319 -4.43 10.91 14.72
C ILE A 319 -5.90 11.28 14.96
N MET A 320 -6.70 11.42 13.91
CA MET A 320 -8.13 11.74 14.01
C MET A 320 -8.96 10.54 14.49
N SER A 321 -8.44 9.33 14.33
CA SER A 321 -9.13 8.06 14.61
C SER A 321 -8.64 7.35 15.87
N ILE A 322 -7.81 7.97 16.69
CA ILE A 322 -7.22 7.38 17.93
C ILE A 322 -8.27 6.76 18.86
N GLY A 323 -9.49 7.30 18.90
CA GLY A 323 -10.58 6.75 19.71
C GLY A 323 -11.04 5.34 19.32
N THR A 324 -10.93 4.98 18.03
CA THR A 324 -11.33 3.66 17.50
C THR A 324 -10.24 2.61 17.65
N ALA A 325 -8.98 3.00 17.67
CA ALA A 325 -7.84 2.08 17.80
C ALA A 325 -7.83 1.29 19.12
N LYS A 326 -8.39 1.85 20.19
CA LYS A 326 -8.44 1.21 21.52
C LYS A 326 -9.27 -0.07 21.55
N ASN A 327 -10.32 -0.17 20.73
CA ASN A 327 -11.22 -1.33 20.72
C ASN A 327 -10.69 -2.50 19.90
N VAL A 328 -9.73 -2.25 19.00
CA VAL A 328 -9.16 -3.26 18.10
C VAL A 328 -7.93 -3.94 18.70
N ALA A 329 -7.23 -3.28 19.62
CA ALA A 329 -5.95 -3.73 20.17
C ALA A 329 -6.04 -4.99 21.08
N ALA A 330 -7.22 -5.33 21.61
CA ALA A 330 -7.36 -6.37 22.62
C ALA A 330 -7.28 -7.82 22.11
N GLY A 331 -7.34 -8.05 20.80
CA GLY A 331 -7.42 -9.40 20.18
C GLY A 331 -6.12 -9.89 19.52
N TYR A 332 -5.02 -9.15 19.60
CA TYR A 332 -3.81 -9.47 18.82
C TYR A 332 -2.69 -10.09 19.66
N VAL A 333 -1.96 -11.02 19.03
CA VAL A 333 -0.70 -11.57 19.59
C VAL A 333 0.43 -10.61 19.24
N TYR A 334 1.11 -10.08 20.25
CA TYR A 334 2.19 -9.12 20.12
C TYR A 334 3.55 -9.85 20.05
N GLU A 335 4.12 -9.94 18.85
CA GLU A 335 5.48 -10.44 18.67
C GLU A 335 6.44 -9.28 18.41
N PHE A 336 7.61 -9.30 19.08
CA PHE A 336 8.64 -8.31 18.88
C PHE A 336 9.68 -8.81 17.87
N ASP A 337 10.20 -7.86 17.09
CA ASP A 337 11.30 -8.06 16.16
C ASP A 337 12.63 -7.68 16.80
N MET A 338 13.71 -8.27 16.34
CA MET A 338 15.08 -7.97 16.79
C MET A 338 15.41 -6.47 16.73
N TRP A 339 14.95 -5.77 15.72
CA TRP A 339 15.19 -4.35 15.56
C TRP A 339 14.46 -3.51 16.60
N VAL A 340 13.29 -3.96 17.05
CA VAL A 340 12.57 -3.36 18.18
C VAL A 340 13.39 -3.51 19.46
N LEU A 341 14.00 -4.67 19.70
CA LEU A 341 14.86 -4.88 20.85
C LEU A 341 16.06 -3.92 20.83
N TRP A 342 16.65 -3.69 19.65
CA TRP A 342 17.69 -2.69 19.47
C TRP A 342 17.22 -1.28 19.78
N GLY A 343 16.05 -0.89 19.28
CA GLY A 343 15.45 0.41 19.57
C GLY A 343 15.21 0.62 21.05
N VAL A 344 14.70 -0.40 21.76
CA VAL A 344 14.50 -0.38 23.22
C VAL A 344 15.83 -0.35 23.98
N ALA A 345 16.85 -1.09 23.56
CA ALA A 345 18.18 -1.07 24.16
C ALA A 345 18.80 0.33 24.07
N LEU A 346 18.74 0.94 22.89
CA LEU A 346 19.28 2.28 22.65
C LEU A 346 18.53 3.34 23.47
N PHE A 347 17.20 3.25 23.52
CA PHE A 347 16.36 4.09 24.35
C PHE A 347 16.73 3.96 25.84
N ALA A 348 16.78 2.72 26.37
CA ALA A 348 17.07 2.47 27.77
C ALA A 348 18.45 2.98 28.17
N ALA A 349 19.47 2.75 27.32
CA ALA A 349 20.82 3.25 27.54
C ALA A 349 20.87 4.79 27.54
N ALA A 350 20.30 5.43 26.54
CA ALA A 350 20.33 6.89 26.43
C ALA A 350 19.49 7.56 27.53
N ALA A 351 18.24 7.14 27.71
CA ALA A 351 17.33 7.72 28.69
C ALA A 351 17.78 7.43 30.13
N GLY A 352 18.22 6.20 30.41
CA GLY A 352 18.75 5.83 31.74
C GLY A 352 20.01 6.63 32.12
N THR A 353 20.95 6.78 31.17
CA THR A 353 22.15 7.62 31.38
C THR A 353 21.76 9.06 31.69
N MET A 354 20.90 9.66 30.88
CA MET A 354 20.44 11.04 31.06
C MET A 354 19.71 11.25 32.40
N LEU A 355 18.86 10.27 32.78
CA LEU A 355 18.16 10.32 34.08
C LEU A 355 19.13 10.25 35.24
N GLY A 356 20.20 9.46 35.14
CA GLY A 356 21.24 9.30 36.16
C GLY A 356 22.20 10.50 36.30
N LEU A 357 22.29 11.37 35.30
CA LEU A 357 23.14 12.54 35.33
C LEU A 357 22.52 13.71 36.10
N LYS A 358 23.37 14.63 36.55
CA LYS A 358 22.96 15.86 37.23
C LYS A 358 22.20 16.77 36.24
N PRO A 359 21.01 17.24 36.59
CA PRO A 359 20.28 18.17 35.73
C PRO A 359 20.92 19.59 35.81
N TYR A 360 21.23 20.10 34.64
CA TYR A 360 21.76 21.45 34.49
C TYR A 360 20.66 22.42 34.09
N LYS A 361 20.66 23.61 34.69
CA LYS A 361 19.80 24.71 34.27
C LYS A 361 20.21 25.15 32.86
N GLY A 362 19.24 25.45 32.03
CA GLY A 362 19.44 26.01 30.72
C GLY A 362 19.81 27.50 30.74
N VAL A 363 19.17 28.29 29.94
CA VAL A 363 19.40 29.73 29.89
C VAL A 363 18.84 30.43 31.14
N ARG A 364 19.45 31.58 31.51
CA ARG A 364 18.97 32.42 32.61
C ARG A 364 17.55 32.93 32.30
N LEU A 365 16.76 33.21 33.33
CA LEU A 365 15.34 33.59 33.18
C LEU A 365 15.12 34.75 32.19
N LYS A 366 15.98 35.76 32.23
CA LYS A 366 15.93 36.93 31.33
C LYS A 366 16.12 36.62 29.85
N PHE A 367 16.73 35.46 29.54
CA PHE A 367 16.94 35.00 28.16
C PHE A 367 16.02 33.84 27.76
N ARG A 368 15.05 33.48 28.62
CA ARG A 368 14.19 32.33 28.38
C ARG A 368 13.29 32.48 27.14
N ILE A 369 13.05 33.70 26.71
CA ILE A 369 12.31 33.96 25.46
C ILE A 369 13.03 33.41 24.23
N ILE A 370 14.37 33.35 24.23
CA ILE A 370 15.16 32.91 23.08
C ILE A 370 14.87 31.48 22.68
N PRO A 371 14.95 30.46 23.59
CA PRO A 371 14.53 29.09 23.24
C PRO A 371 13.07 28.99 22.75
N VAL A 372 12.17 29.79 23.31
CA VAL A 372 10.76 29.80 22.89
C VAL A 372 10.65 30.33 21.46
N VAL A 373 11.29 31.44 21.15
CA VAL A 373 11.29 32.00 19.79
C VAL A 373 11.91 31.00 18.79
N ILE A 374 13.03 30.36 19.15
CA ILE A 374 13.67 29.34 18.29
C ILE A 374 12.72 28.16 18.07
N ALA A 375 12.04 27.68 19.12
CA ALA A 375 11.10 26.56 18.98
C ALA A 375 9.90 26.93 18.10
N VAL A 376 9.29 28.10 18.31
CA VAL A 376 8.17 28.58 17.48
C VAL A 376 8.59 28.78 16.03
N ALA A 377 9.73 29.46 15.82
CA ALA A 377 10.28 29.65 14.47
C ALA A 377 10.60 28.30 13.80
N GLY A 378 11.15 27.34 14.54
CA GLY A 378 11.40 25.99 14.06
C GLY A 378 10.13 25.24 13.68
N CYS A 379 9.06 25.35 14.45
CA CYS A 379 7.76 24.75 14.11
C CYS A 379 7.14 25.40 12.86
N ILE A 380 7.16 26.73 12.75
CA ILE A 380 6.65 27.44 11.56
C ILE A 380 7.46 27.07 10.33
N PHE A 381 8.79 27.11 10.44
CA PHE A 381 9.70 26.73 9.37
C PHE A 381 9.50 25.25 8.98
N GLY A 382 9.43 24.35 9.94
CA GLY A 382 9.21 22.92 9.68
C GLY A 382 7.87 22.66 8.98
N TYR A 383 6.79 23.28 9.42
CA TYR A 383 5.50 23.18 8.76
C TYR A 383 5.57 23.69 7.31
N TRP A 384 6.12 24.88 7.11
CA TRP A 384 6.30 25.44 5.78
C TRP A 384 7.19 24.55 4.90
N PHE A 385 8.35 24.11 5.41
CA PHE A 385 9.33 23.35 4.66
C PHE A 385 8.83 21.95 4.26
N PHE A 386 8.27 21.21 5.21
CA PHE A 386 7.87 19.80 4.98
C PHE A 386 6.47 19.66 4.42
N VAL A 387 5.56 20.60 4.72
CA VAL A 387 4.13 20.46 4.40
C VAL A 387 3.68 21.38 3.28
N GLN A 388 4.10 22.65 3.28
CA GLN A 388 3.61 23.60 2.29
C GLN A 388 4.52 23.75 1.06
N SER A 389 5.86 23.62 1.26
CA SER A 389 6.80 23.85 0.16
C SER A 389 7.00 22.60 -0.70
N GLU A 390 7.44 22.83 -1.95
CA GLU A 390 7.87 21.78 -2.88
C GLU A 390 9.37 21.42 -2.75
N ILE A 391 10.07 21.96 -1.72
CA ILE A 391 11.53 21.81 -1.60
C ILE A 391 11.91 20.35 -1.42
N VAL A 392 11.20 19.62 -0.58
CA VAL A 392 11.47 18.19 -0.34
C VAL A 392 11.37 17.38 -1.63
N SER A 393 10.34 17.61 -2.44
CA SER A 393 10.17 16.96 -3.75
C SER A 393 11.27 17.38 -4.74
N LYS A 394 11.64 18.67 -4.76
CA LYS A 394 12.73 19.18 -5.59
C LYS A 394 14.10 18.62 -5.22
N CYS A 395 14.27 18.15 -3.98
CA CYS A 395 15.46 17.42 -3.55
C CYS A 395 15.48 15.94 -4.00
N GLY A 396 14.54 15.51 -4.86
CA GLY A 396 14.47 14.14 -5.36
C GLY A 396 13.88 13.14 -4.34
N ILE A 397 13.24 13.64 -3.28
CA ILE A 397 12.57 12.79 -2.30
C ILE A 397 11.12 12.63 -2.76
N GLU A 398 10.84 11.49 -3.36
CA GLU A 398 9.53 11.15 -3.89
C GLU A 398 8.64 10.56 -2.80
N ASP A 399 7.39 10.98 -2.80
CA ASP A 399 6.34 10.45 -1.95
C ASP A 399 5.41 9.58 -2.80
N SER A 400 5.59 8.26 -2.69
CA SER A 400 4.78 7.30 -3.45
C SER A 400 3.46 7.05 -2.75
N GLN A 401 2.37 7.50 -3.36
CA GLN A 401 1.02 7.25 -2.88
C GLN A 401 0.55 5.81 -3.15
N TRP A 402 1.15 5.13 -4.11
CA TRP A 402 0.85 3.74 -4.46
C TRP A 402 1.03 2.78 -3.27
N LYS A 403 2.15 2.91 -2.56
CA LYS A 403 2.47 2.09 -1.38
C LYS A 403 3.11 2.96 -0.30
N PRO A 404 2.35 3.51 0.63
CA PRO A 404 2.88 4.33 1.72
C PRO A 404 4.02 3.66 2.49
N GLN A 405 3.95 2.34 2.70
CA GLN A 405 5.01 1.57 3.36
C GLN A 405 6.35 1.61 2.61
N LEU A 406 6.35 1.74 1.27
CA LEU A 406 7.59 1.90 0.49
C LEU A 406 8.18 3.30 0.69
N THR A 407 7.34 4.32 0.75
CA THR A 407 7.75 5.70 1.05
C THR A 407 8.41 5.78 2.44
N TYR A 408 7.78 5.20 3.46
CA TYR A 408 8.33 5.15 4.82
C TYR A 408 9.65 4.39 4.86
N ARG A 409 9.73 3.26 4.15
CA ARG A 409 10.95 2.46 4.04
C ARG A 409 12.06 3.17 3.28
N LYS A 410 11.74 3.99 2.27
CA LYS A 410 12.72 4.72 1.45
C LYS A 410 13.19 6.00 2.12
N ASN A 411 12.27 6.81 2.65
CA ASN A 411 12.54 8.18 3.09
C ASN A 411 12.71 8.31 4.62
N GLY A 412 12.40 7.27 5.38
CA GLY A 412 12.34 7.30 6.84
C GLY A 412 10.97 7.72 7.38
N THR A 413 10.73 7.38 8.65
CA THR A 413 9.40 7.39 9.25
C THR A 413 8.87 8.79 9.51
N ALA A 414 9.65 9.65 10.17
CA ALA A 414 9.18 10.99 10.56
C ALA A 414 8.97 11.90 9.34
N LEU A 415 9.87 11.83 8.35
CA LEU A 415 9.76 12.59 7.12
C LEU A 415 8.52 12.19 6.32
N SER A 416 8.33 10.88 6.10
CA SER A 416 7.16 10.38 5.36
C SER A 416 5.85 10.73 6.06
N PHE A 417 5.81 10.65 7.39
CA PHE A 417 4.65 11.06 8.16
C PHE A 417 4.32 12.56 7.96
N LEU A 418 5.30 13.45 8.03
CA LEU A 418 5.06 14.88 7.83
C LEU A 418 4.73 15.25 6.38
N THR A 419 5.40 14.64 5.39
CA THR A 419 5.10 14.92 3.99
C THR A 419 3.70 14.44 3.60
N SER A 420 3.21 13.35 4.19
CA SER A 420 1.84 12.87 3.95
C SER A 420 0.76 13.86 4.39
N TRP A 421 1.09 14.84 5.25
CA TRP A 421 0.16 15.90 5.66
C TRP A 421 -0.29 16.81 4.51
N LYS A 422 0.50 16.88 3.42
CA LYS A 422 0.14 17.64 2.21
C LYS A 422 -1.18 17.17 1.60
N TYR A 423 -1.50 15.89 1.75
CA TYR A 423 -2.62 15.24 1.08
C TYR A 423 -3.90 15.15 1.92
N ILE A 424 -3.87 15.66 3.17
CA ILE A 424 -5.00 15.56 4.11
C ILE A 424 -5.83 16.83 4.16
N LYS A 425 -5.30 17.95 3.70
CA LYS A 425 -5.99 19.22 3.84
C LYS A 425 -7.21 19.27 2.94
N THR A 426 -8.35 18.81 3.47
CA THR A 426 -9.66 19.10 2.88
C THR A 426 -10.23 20.28 3.64
N ASP A 427 -10.33 21.41 2.97
CA ASP A 427 -10.88 22.62 3.56
C ASP A 427 -12.39 22.42 3.79
N LYS A 428 -12.86 22.93 4.92
CA LYS A 428 -14.29 22.92 5.25
C LYS A 428 -15.03 23.79 4.24
N PRO A 429 -16.04 23.28 3.51
CA PRO A 429 -16.77 24.03 2.51
C PRO A 429 -17.42 25.27 3.10
N LYS A 430 -17.55 26.32 2.27
CA LYS A 430 -18.15 27.57 2.72
C LYS A 430 -19.59 27.38 3.17
N GLY A 431 -19.89 27.81 4.38
CA GLY A 431 -21.24 27.72 4.96
C GLY A 431 -21.60 26.33 5.45
N TYR A 432 -20.65 25.42 5.62
CA TYR A 432 -20.91 24.10 6.18
C TYR A 432 -21.42 24.18 7.63
N SER A 433 -22.55 23.57 7.87
CA SER A 433 -23.07 23.18 9.18
C SER A 433 -23.96 21.94 9.02
N VAL A 434 -24.18 21.20 10.09
CA VAL A 434 -25.06 20.02 10.07
C VAL A 434 -26.49 20.42 9.71
N ASP A 435 -26.96 21.59 10.17
CA ASP A 435 -28.27 22.10 9.82
C ASP A 435 -28.37 22.45 8.34
N LYS A 436 -27.28 22.96 7.73
CA LYS A 436 -27.24 23.18 6.29
C LYS A 436 -27.32 21.88 5.52
N VAL A 437 -26.66 20.82 5.98
CA VAL A 437 -26.77 19.48 5.38
C VAL A 437 -28.23 18.99 5.45
N LYS A 438 -28.88 19.08 6.62
CA LYS A 438 -30.29 18.70 6.79
C LYS A 438 -31.23 19.51 5.89
N GLU A 439 -30.97 20.81 5.72
CA GLU A 439 -31.71 21.66 4.79
C GLU A 439 -31.59 21.16 3.34
N LEU A 440 -30.33 20.85 2.89
CA LEU A 440 -30.06 20.40 1.52
C LEU A 440 -30.60 19.00 1.23
N THR A 441 -30.74 18.16 2.24
CA THR A 441 -31.10 16.75 2.09
C THR A 441 -32.56 16.43 2.41
N LYS A 442 -33.35 17.38 2.94
CA LYS A 442 -34.74 17.17 3.46
C LYS A 442 -35.68 16.56 2.45
N ASP A 443 -35.52 16.89 1.17
CA ASP A 443 -36.40 16.46 0.08
C ASP A 443 -36.00 15.11 -0.53
N TYR A 444 -34.84 14.59 -0.14
CA TYR A 444 -34.27 13.35 -0.67
C TYR A 444 -34.34 12.25 0.40
N LYS A 445 -35.37 11.44 0.36
CA LYS A 445 -35.55 10.34 1.32
C LYS A 445 -35.02 9.03 0.75
N SER A 446 -34.20 8.32 1.53
CA SER A 446 -33.78 6.97 1.20
C SER A 446 -34.97 6.01 1.19
N ASP A 447 -34.92 5.03 0.28
CA ASP A 447 -35.94 4.00 0.21
C ASP A 447 -35.86 3.05 1.40
N VAL A 448 -36.96 2.36 1.66
CA VAL A 448 -37.04 1.31 2.67
C VAL A 448 -36.75 -0.03 2.00
N THR A 449 -35.80 -0.80 2.53
CA THR A 449 -35.36 -2.06 1.95
C THR A 449 -35.35 -3.20 2.96
N SER A 450 -35.18 -4.42 2.46
CA SER A 450 -34.90 -5.62 3.24
C SER A 450 -33.93 -6.53 2.49
N LYS A 451 -33.33 -7.50 3.17
CA LYS A 451 -32.42 -8.50 2.57
C LYS A 451 -33.08 -9.40 1.53
N GLU A 452 -34.39 -9.30 1.32
CA GLU A 452 -35.11 -10.08 0.33
C GLU A 452 -35.53 -9.26 -0.89
N ASN A 453 -35.34 -7.94 -0.85
CA ASN A 453 -35.89 -7.05 -1.88
C ASN A 453 -35.34 -7.34 -3.28
N ALA A 454 -34.04 -7.57 -3.38
CA ALA A 454 -33.41 -7.86 -4.67
C ALA A 454 -33.97 -9.15 -5.31
N THR A 455 -34.20 -10.18 -4.51
CA THR A 455 -34.83 -11.43 -4.99
C THR A 455 -36.30 -11.26 -5.31
N LYS A 456 -37.06 -10.54 -4.48
CA LYS A 456 -38.49 -10.27 -4.70
C LYS A 456 -38.75 -9.45 -5.97
N LYS A 457 -37.93 -8.46 -6.23
CA LYS A 457 -37.96 -7.61 -7.42
C LYS A 457 -37.34 -8.30 -8.65
N LYS A 458 -36.73 -9.48 -8.52
CA LYS A 458 -35.97 -10.18 -9.58
C LYS A 458 -34.92 -9.27 -10.21
N MET A 459 -34.14 -8.62 -9.37
CA MET A 459 -33.10 -7.70 -9.83
C MET A 459 -31.99 -8.43 -10.58
N PRO A 460 -31.31 -7.79 -11.56
CA PRO A 460 -30.27 -8.43 -12.35
C PRO A 460 -29.00 -8.64 -11.52
N ASN A 461 -28.18 -9.62 -11.90
CA ASN A 461 -26.80 -9.68 -11.47
C ASN A 461 -26.04 -8.47 -12.02
N ILE A 462 -25.06 -7.97 -11.27
CA ILE A 462 -24.26 -6.80 -11.64
C ILE A 462 -22.80 -7.18 -11.69
N ILE A 463 -22.19 -7.07 -12.87
CA ILE A 463 -20.77 -7.28 -13.12
C ILE A 463 -20.15 -5.91 -13.45
N ALA A 464 -19.51 -5.28 -12.48
CA ALA A 464 -18.88 -3.99 -12.68
C ALA A 464 -17.36 -4.16 -12.88
N ILE A 465 -16.83 -3.55 -13.93
CA ILE A 465 -15.44 -3.68 -14.36
C ILE A 465 -14.86 -2.29 -14.61
N MET A 466 -13.85 -1.93 -13.87
CA MET A 466 -13.00 -0.78 -14.15
C MET A 466 -11.75 -1.29 -14.86
N ASN A 467 -11.63 -0.97 -16.14
CA ASN A 467 -10.53 -1.46 -16.98
C ASN A 467 -9.36 -0.46 -16.95
N GLU A 468 -8.23 -0.92 -16.47
CA GLU A 468 -6.98 -0.16 -16.32
C GLU A 468 -6.59 0.53 -17.63
N SER A 469 -6.43 1.86 -17.58
CA SER A 469 -5.95 2.70 -18.69
C SER A 469 -6.72 2.48 -20.00
N LEU A 470 -8.02 2.17 -19.97
CA LEU A 470 -8.83 1.98 -21.19
C LEU A 470 -9.24 3.34 -21.74
N ALA A 471 -8.75 3.69 -22.92
CA ALA A 471 -9.05 4.96 -23.58
C ALA A 471 -9.53 4.76 -25.02
N ASP A 472 -10.46 5.61 -25.45
CA ASP A 472 -10.89 5.73 -26.83
C ASP A 472 -10.49 7.09 -27.42
N PHE A 473 -9.41 7.10 -28.18
CA PHE A 473 -8.87 8.33 -28.77
C PHE A 473 -9.73 8.94 -29.89
N THR A 474 -10.85 8.34 -30.24
CA THR A 474 -11.81 8.99 -31.13
C THR A 474 -12.47 10.21 -30.48
N TYR A 475 -12.44 10.30 -29.16
CA TYR A 475 -12.86 11.50 -28.42
C TYR A 475 -11.81 12.62 -28.45
N ASP A 476 -10.54 12.27 -28.59
CA ASP A 476 -9.40 13.18 -28.47
C ASP A 476 -9.01 13.78 -29.83
N GLY A 477 -9.33 13.09 -30.93
CA GLY A 477 -8.98 13.52 -32.29
C GLY A 477 -8.79 12.38 -33.28
N GLU A 478 -7.94 12.57 -34.29
CA GLU A 478 -7.68 11.57 -35.33
C GLU A 478 -6.45 10.71 -35.01
N LEU A 479 -6.66 9.54 -34.47
CA LEU A 479 -5.66 8.50 -34.38
C LEU A 479 -5.93 7.45 -35.48
N LYS A 480 -4.94 7.19 -36.37
CA LYS A 480 -5.01 6.13 -37.37
C LYS A 480 -4.18 4.94 -36.94
N THR A 481 -4.75 3.75 -37.07
CA THR A 481 -4.14 2.47 -36.75
C THR A 481 -4.26 1.48 -37.89
N THR A 482 -3.50 0.38 -37.89
CA THR A 482 -3.57 -0.67 -38.90
C THR A 482 -4.92 -1.39 -38.93
N GLU A 483 -5.58 -1.49 -37.80
CA GLU A 483 -6.92 -1.99 -37.59
C GLU A 483 -7.60 -1.29 -36.42
N ASP A 484 -8.91 -1.40 -36.27
CA ASP A 484 -9.63 -0.86 -35.13
C ASP A 484 -9.19 -1.57 -33.84
N TYR A 485 -8.76 -0.80 -32.83
CA TYR A 485 -8.30 -1.30 -31.54
C TYR A 485 -9.43 -1.57 -30.53
N MET A 486 -10.68 -1.20 -30.84
CA MET A 486 -11.87 -1.45 -30.00
C MET A 486 -13.11 -1.83 -30.86
N PRO A 487 -13.00 -2.79 -31.80
CA PRO A 487 -14.06 -3.04 -32.76
C PRO A 487 -15.33 -3.59 -32.10
N TYR A 488 -15.21 -4.41 -31.06
CA TYR A 488 -16.36 -5.00 -30.39
C TYR A 488 -17.13 -3.99 -29.56
N LEU A 489 -16.45 -3.24 -28.73
CA LEU A 489 -17.07 -2.22 -27.88
C LEU A 489 -17.80 -1.17 -28.74
N ARG A 490 -17.20 -0.72 -29.84
CA ARG A 490 -17.83 0.23 -30.78
C ARG A 490 -19.01 -0.37 -31.54
N ALA A 491 -18.99 -1.66 -31.87
CA ALA A 491 -20.07 -2.33 -32.55
C ALA A 491 -21.25 -2.70 -31.66
N LEU A 492 -21.06 -2.75 -30.36
CA LEU A 492 -22.08 -3.18 -29.39
C LEU A 492 -23.15 -2.09 -29.24
N LYS A 493 -24.33 -2.30 -29.89
CA LYS A 493 -25.45 -1.34 -29.90
C LYS A 493 -26.67 -1.89 -29.20
N LYS A 494 -27.01 -3.15 -29.47
CA LYS A 494 -28.21 -3.78 -28.95
C LYS A 494 -28.09 -4.03 -27.45
N ASP A 495 -29.14 -3.66 -26.74
CA ASP A 495 -29.23 -3.76 -25.29
C ASP A 495 -28.01 -3.12 -24.60
N ALA A 496 -27.54 -2.00 -25.13
CA ALA A 496 -26.34 -1.31 -24.66
C ALA A 496 -26.53 0.20 -24.56
N ILE A 497 -25.81 0.78 -23.57
CA ILE A 497 -25.57 2.22 -23.42
C ILE A 497 -24.09 2.42 -23.56
N ARG A 498 -23.66 3.34 -24.44
CA ARG A 498 -22.26 3.66 -24.67
C ARG A 498 -22.08 5.15 -24.68
N ALA A 499 -21.06 5.62 -23.96
CA ALA A 499 -20.78 7.04 -23.93
C ALA A 499 -19.39 7.34 -23.36
N GLN A 500 -19.10 8.60 -23.20
CA GLN A 500 -17.88 9.14 -22.63
C GLN A 500 -18.06 9.29 -21.12
N LEU A 501 -17.10 8.80 -20.34
CA LEU A 501 -17.03 8.97 -18.90
C LEU A 501 -15.91 9.96 -18.58
N PHE A 502 -16.26 11.05 -17.92
CA PHE A 502 -15.27 12.01 -17.48
C PHE A 502 -14.74 11.63 -16.11
N VAL A 503 -13.40 11.62 -15.98
CA VAL A 503 -12.66 11.20 -14.79
C VAL A 503 -11.82 12.32 -14.22
N SER A 504 -11.51 12.25 -12.94
CA SER A 504 -10.77 13.31 -12.24
C SER A 504 -9.25 13.18 -12.32
N ILE A 505 -8.76 12.15 -13.00
CA ILE A 505 -7.34 11.77 -13.02
C ILE A 505 -6.88 11.39 -14.42
N GLU A 506 -5.58 11.46 -14.64
CA GLU A 506 -4.92 11.08 -15.89
C GLU A 506 -3.64 10.29 -15.57
N GLY A 507 -3.38 9.23 -16.32
CA GLY A 507 -2.13 8.45 -16.33
C GLY A 507 -1.76 7.72 -15.05
N ALA A 508 -2.48 7.93 -13.94
CA ALA A 508 -2.19 7.33 -12.64
C ALA A 508 -3.33 7.53 -11.64
N ASN A 509 -3.17 6.97 -10.42
CA ASN A 509 -4.11 7.11 -9.29
C ASN A 509 -5.46 6.42 -9.51
N THR A 510 -5.47 5.25 -10.10
CA THR A 510 -6.63 4.35 -10.32
C THR A 510 -7.64 4.36 -9.17
N ALA A 511 -7.16 4.35 -7.91
CA ALA A 511 -7.99 4.38 -6.71
C ALA A 511 -8.94 5.57 -6.61
N ASN A 512 -8.67 6.68 -7.30
CA ASN A 512 -9.55 7.85 -7.29
C ASN A 512 -10.80 7.62 -8.13
N SER A 513 -10.69 6.97 -9.28
CA SER A 513 -11.84 6.55 -10.08
C SER A 513 -12.64 5.44 -9.41
N GLU A 514 -11.98 4.49 -8.73
CA GLU A 514 -12.66 3.52 -7.86
C GLU A 514 -13.50 4.23 -6.80
N PHE A 515 -12.92 5.21 -6.12
CA PHE A 515 -13.58 5.98 -5.09
C PHE A 515 -14.81 6.71 -5.62
N GLU A 516 -14.67 7.43 -6.75
CA GLU A 516 -15.78 8.15 -7.36
C GLU A 516 -16.92 7.21 -7.75
N PHE A 517 -16.60 6.09 -8.41
CA PHE A 517 -17.60 5.10 -8.82
C PHE A 517 -18.31 4.46 -7.62
N LEU A 518 -17.56 3.95 -6.66
CA LEU A 518 -18.11 3.15 -5.55
C LEU A 518 -18.90 3.96 -4.53
N THR A 519 -18.56 5.26 -4.37
CA THR A 519 -19.16 6.10 -3.31
C THR A 519 -20.09 7.19 -3.85
N GLY A 520 -19.97 7.57 -5.12
CA GLY A 520 -20.65 8.74 -5.66
C GLY A 520 -20.05 10.08 -5.20
N ASN A 521 -18.95 10.07 -4.45
CA ASN A 521 -18.19 11.26 -4.07
C ASN A 521 -17.32 11.75 -5.22
N ASN A 522 -16.81 12.99 -5.12
CA ASN A 522 -16.07 13.61 -6.20
C ASN A 522 -14.70 14.11 -5.75
N MET A 523 -13.68 13.94 -6.58
CA MET A 523 -12.32 14.39 -6.31
C MET A 523 -12.15 15.91 -6.32
N ALA A 524 -13.11 16.67 -6.89
CA ALA A 524 -13.08 18.14 -6.92
C ALA A 524 -12.96 18.80 -5.54
N PHE A 525 -13.34 18.09 -4.48
CA PHE A 525 -13.39 18.62 -3.11
C PHE A 525 -12.22 18.18 -2.24
N PHE A 526 -11.19 17.60 -2.83
CA PHE A 526 -9.97 17.21 -2.15
C PHE A 526 -8.79 18.09 -2.55
N ALA A 527 -7.72 18.02 -1.76
CA ALA A 527 -6.47 18.65 -2.15
C ALA A 527 -5.94 18.06 -3.47
N PRO A 528 -5.28 18.85 -4.31
CA PRO A 528 -4.65 18.33 -5.53
C PRO A 528 -3.74 17.13 -5.21
N ARG A 529 -3.79 16.10 -6.06
CA ARG A 529 -3.05 14.84 -5.90
C ARG A 529 -3.41 14.00 -4.67
N ALA A 530 -4.46 14.33 -3.94
CA ALA A 530 -4.96 13.47 -2.87
C ALA A 530 -5.37 12.10 -3.43
N VAL A 531 -5.11 11.06 -2.66
CA VAL A 531 -5.64 9.72 -2.89
C VAL A 531 -6.43 9.33 -1.65
N PRO A 532 -7.77 9.46 -1.67
CA PRO A 532 -8.60 9.22 -0.49
C PRO A 532 -8.36 7.86 0.17
N TYR A 533 -8.13 6.83 -0.62
CA TYR A 533 -7.85 5.48 -0.16
C TYR A 533 -6.68 5.38 0.82
N ASN A 534 -5.63 6.15 0.61
CA ASN A 534 -4.45 6.09 1.47
C ASN A 534 -4.64 6.86 2.79
N ASN A 535 -5.27 8.03 2.72
CA ASN A 535 -5.09 9.03 3.76
C ASN A 535 -6.38 9.63 4.34
N LEU A 536 -7.55 9.37 3.75
CA LEU A 536 -8.74 10.15 4.08
C LEU A 536 -9.96 9.32 4.46
N LEU A 537 -9.94 8.02 4.22
CA LEU A 537 -11.08 7.14 4.44
C LEU A 537 -10.90 6.30 5.70
N SER A 538 -11.95 6.21 6.49
CA SER A 538 -11.98 5.38 7.68
C SER A 538 -13.41 5.03 8.07
N GLY A 539 -13.58 3.96 8.83
CA GLY A 539 -14.88 3.55 9.37
C GLY A 539 -15.86 3.06 8.30
N ILE A 540 -17.14 3.14 8.59
CA ILE A 540 -18.19 2.66 7.70
C ILE A 540 -18.54 3.75 6.69
N LEU A 541 -18.35 3.46 5.41
CA LEU A 541 -18.62 4.40 4.32
C LEU A 541 -19.89 3.99 3.56
N PRO A 542 -20.76 4.95 3.19
CA PRO A 542 -21.78 4.74 2.19
C PRO A 542 -21.15 4.32 0.86
N SER A 543 -21.79 3.38 0.18
CA SER A 543 -21.26 2.87 -1.09
C SER A 543 -22.33 2.11 -1.87
N MET A 544 -22.11 1.94 -3.16
CA MET A 544 -22.91 1.04 -3.99
C MET A 544 -22.95 -0.38 -3.43
N THR A 545 -21.79 -0.89 -2.96
CA THR A 545 -21.68 -2.23 -2.37
C THR A 545 -22.59 -2.40 -1.18
N ARG A 546 -22.58 -1.45 -0.23
CA ARG A 546 -23.50 -1.50 0.92
C ARG A 546 -24.96 -1.39 0.52
N THR A 547 -25.27 -0.51 -0.44
CA THR A 547 -26.63 -0.34 -0.94
C THR A 547 -27.18 -1.63 -1.54
N LEU A 548 -26.39 -2.35 -2.32
CA LEU A 548 -26.77 -3.65 -2.90
C LEU A 548 -26.84 -4.75 -1.83
N LYS A 549 -25.88 -4.81 -0.93
CA LYS A 549 -25.86 -5.77 0.17
C LYS A 549 -27.07 -5.68 1.08
N MET A 550 -27.52 -4.45 1.39
CA MET A 550 -28.71 -4.22 2.22
C MET A 550 -29.99 -4.75 1.56
N GLN A 551 -30.01 -4.83 0.24
CA GLN A 551 -31.13 -5.36 -0.55
C GLN A 551 -31.07 -6.88 -0.74
N GLY A 552 -29.97 -7.52 -0.32
CA GLY A 552 -29.78 -8.97 -0.35
C GLY A 552 -29.02 -9.50 -1.57
N TYR A 553 -28.21 -8.69 -2.21
CA TYR A 553 -27.27 -9.21 -3.21
C TYR A 553 -26.25 -10.16 -2.57
N SER A 554 -25.94 -11.25 -3.26
CA SER A 554 -24.87 -12.17 -2.91
C SER A 554 -23.56 -11.79 -3.60
N GLY A 555 -22.45 -12.44 -3.19
CA GLY A 555 -21.11 -12.13 -3.70
C GLY A 555 -20.55 -10.92 -2.99
N ASN A 556 -20.91 -9.71 -3.42
CA ASN A 556 -20.35 -8.45 -2.92
C ASN A 556 -18.82 -8.50 -2.88
N ASN A 557 -18.23 -9.04 -3.94
CA ASN A 557 -16.81 -9.30 -4.06
C ASN A 557 -16.09 -8.18 -4.80
N SER A 558 -14.85 -7.91 -4.37
CA SER A 558 -13.92 -7.08 -5.14
C SER A 558 -12.76 -7.90 -5.68
N TYR A 559 -12.29 -7.56 -6.87
CA TYR A 559 -11.20 -8.22 -7.58
C TYR A 559 -10.16 -7.23 -8.04
N HIS A 560 -8.90 -7.57 -7.88
CA HIS A 560 -7.78 -6.86 -8.49
C HIS A 560 -6.61 -7.83 -8.70
N PRO A 561 -6.35 -8.29 -9.93
CA PRO A 561 -5.36 -9.31 -10.24
C PRO A 561 -3.91 -8.80 -10.12
N TYR A 562 -3.61 -8.10 -9.03
CA TYR A 562 -2.30 -7.54 -8.72
C TYR A 562 -2.03 -7.51 -7.22
N LYS A 563 -1.03 -6.74 -6.79
CA LYS A 563 -0.57 -6.68 -5.40
C LYS A 563 -1.66 -6.20 -4.46
N ARG A 564 -1.98 -7.04 -3.49
CA ARG A 564 -3.07 -6.86 -2.52
C ARG A 564 -3.01 -5.53 -1.76
N ASP A 565 -1.80 -5.14 -1.36
CA ASP A 565 -1.54 -3.97 -0.50
C ASP A 565 -1.52 -2.62 -1.25
N GLY A 566 -1.70 -2.63 -2.57
CA GLY A 566 -1.74 -1.41 -3.37
C GLY A 566 -2.96 -0.53 -3.03
N TRP A 567 -2.75 0.78 -2.92
CA TRP A 567 -3.77 1.78 -2.62
C TRP A 567 -4.53 1.54 -1.30
N ASN A 568 -3.96 0.79 -0.34
CA ASN A 568 -4.66 0.47 0.91
C ASN A 568 -6.02 -0.24 0.72
N ARG A 569 -6.22 -0.90 -0.43
CA ARG A 569 -7.51 -1.55 -0.81
C ARG A 569 -8.07 -2.48 0.26
N PRO A 570 -7.28 -3.33 0.95
CA PRO A 570 -7.82 -4.21 1.98
C PRO A 570 -8.62 -3.48 3.05
N ASN A 571 -8.14 -2.33 3.53
CA ASN A 571 -8.88 -1.54 4.51
C ASN A 571 -10.08 -0.84 3.87
N VAL A 572 -9.88 -0.20 2.71
CA VAL A 572 -10.92 0.62 2.08
C VAL A 572 -12.08 -0.24 1.59
N TYR A 573 -11.83 -1.38 0.96
CA TYR A 573 -12.89 -2.28 0.53
C TYR A 573 -13.70 -2.83 1.70
N SER A 574 -13.04 -3.04 2.84
CA SER A 574 -13.72 -3.34 4.09
C SER A 574 -14.65 -2.20 4.54
N TYR A 575 -14.17 -0.95 4.51
CA TYR A 575 -14.99 0.23 4.83
C TYR A 575 -16.19 0.39 3.89
N LEU A 576 -16.03 0.07 2.62
CA LEU A 576 -17.06 0.09 1.59
C LEU A 576 -18.05 -1.09 1.68
N GLY A 577 -17.78 -2.10 2.50
CA GLY A 577 -18.68 -3.21 2.79
C GLY A 577 -18.54 -4.42 1.89
N PHE A 578 -17.46 -4.58 1.12
CA PHE A 578 -17.18 -5.80 0.39
C PHE A 578 -17.03 -6.99 1.33
N GLU A 579 -17.43 -8.18 0.89
CA GLU A 579 -17.35 -9.41 1.66
C GLU A 579 -16.03 -10.13 1.45
N ASN A 580 -15.48 -10.07 0.23
CA ASN A 580 -14.20 -10.64 -0.11
C ASN A 580 -13.41 -9.68 -1.01
N PHE A 581 -12.09 -9.73 -0.88
CA PHE A 581 -11.16 -9.08 -1.78
C PHE A 581 -10.17 -10.10 -2.33
N TYR A 582 -10.26 -10.34 -3.62
CA TYR A 582 -9.44 -11.28 -4.36
C TYR A 582 -8.32 -10.54 -5.09
N SER A 583 -7.08 -10.87 -4.77
CA SER A 583 -5.87 -10.28 -5.36
C SER A 583 -5.14 -11.32 -6.23
N GLU A 584 -3.93 -11.02 -6.68
CA GLU A 584 -3.16 -11.87 -7.62
C GLU A 584 -3.12 -13.36 -7.20
N GLU A 585 -3.11 -13.63 -5.91
CA GLU A 585 -3.06 -15.00 -5.35
C GLU A 585 -4.28 -15.86 -5.71
N HIS A 586 -5.40 -15.23 -6.02
CA HIS A 586 -6.64 -15.92 -6.42
C HIS A 586 -6.59 -16.47 -7.85
N TYR A 587 -5.74 -15.90 -8.71
CA TYR A 587 -5.66 -16.19 -10.13
C TYR A 587 -4.66 -17.30 -10.45
N LYS A 588 -4.94 -18.51 -9.95
CA LYS A 588 -3.99 -19.64 -10.01
C LYS A 588 -3.63 -20.09 -11.42
N ASP A 589 -4.63 -20.09 -12.33
CA ASP A 589 -4.49 -20.59 -13.71
C ASP A 589 -4.39 -19.44 -14.74
N ALA A 590 -4.03 -18.24 -14.30
CA ALA A 590 -4.03 -17.06 -15.14
C ALA A 590 -2.89 -17.05 -16.15
N LYS A 591 -3.20 -16.64 -17.37
CA LYS A 591 -2.19 -16.22 -18.36
C LYS A 591 -1.77 -14.78 -18.07
N TYR A 592 -0.52 -14.50 -18.37
CA TYR A 592 0.09 -13.21 -18.09
C TYR A 592 0.46 -12.50 -19.39
N THR A 593 0.17 -11.22 -19.42
CA THR A 593 0.60 -10.30 -20.47
C THR A 593 1.52 -9.26 -19.85
N ARG A 594 2.74 -9.13 -20.32
CA ARG A 594 3.73 -8.17 -19.75
C ARG A 594 3.91 -8.29 -18.22
N ASN A 595 3.94 -9.48 -17.67
CA ASN A 595 4.00 -9.75 -16.22
C ASN A 595 2.77 -9.29 -15.41
N PHE A 596 1.65 -8.98 -16.06
CA PHE A 596 0.36 -8.77 -15.45
C PHE A 596 -0.60 -9.88 -15.82
N VAL A 597 -1.55 -10.21 -14.96
CA VAL A 597 -2.66 -11.09 -15.31
C VAL A 597 -3.38 -10.47 -16.50
N SER A 598 -3.59 -11.28 -17.55
CA SER A 598 -4.29 -10.80 -18.74
C SER A 598 -5.78 -10.58 -18.47
N ASP A 599 -6.38 -9.58 -19.13
CA ASP A 599 -7.81 -9.32 -19.01
C ASP A 599 -8.66 -10.53 -19.37
N ALA A 600 -8.24 -11.31 -20.37
CA ALA A 600 -8.90 -12.56 -20.72
C ALA A 600 -8.91 -13.59 -19.57
N SER A 601 -7.81 -13.67 -18.79
CA SER A 601 -7.77 -14.54 -17.60
C SER A 601 -8.56 -13.98 -16.44
N ASP A 602 -8.55 -12.67 -16.28
CA ASP A 602 -9.35 -11.97 -15.27
C ASP A 602 -10.85 -12.17 -15.52
N MET A 603 -11.33 -11.95 -16.76
CA MET A 603 -12.73 -12.18 -17.14
C MET A 603 -13.15 -13.65 -16.92
N LYS A 604 -12.29 -14.62 -17.24
CA LYS A 604 -12.54 -16.05 -16.97
C LYS A 604 -12.66 -16.35 -15.49
N GLN A 605 -11.83 -15.74 -14.66
CA GLN A 605 -11.89 -15.95 -13.23
C GLN A 605 -13.17 -15.40 -12.61
N ILE A 606 -13.58 -14.19 -13.00
CA ILE A 606 -14.83 -13.61 -12.47
C ILE A 606 -16.08 -14.39 -12.94
N ILE A 607 -16.08 -14.94 -14.15
CA ILE A 607 -17.13 -15.88 -14.61
C ILE A 607 -17.16 -17.12 -13.71
N LYS A 608 -16.03 -17.76 -13.48
CA LYS A 608 -15.91 -18.95 -12.63
C LYS A 608 -16.44 -18.71 -11.20
N ASP A 609 -16.11 -17.56 -10.62
CA ASP A 609 -16.56 -17.21 -9.29
C ASP A 609 -18.06 -16.87 -9.25
N TYR A 610 -18.58 -16.19 -10.26
CA TYR A 610 -20.01 -16.00 -10.46
C TYR A 610 -20.75 -17.35 -10.51
N GLU A 611 -20.33 -18.27 -11.36
CA GLU A 611 -20.95 -19.59 -11.48
C GLU A 611 -20.89 -20.39 -10.17
N ALA A 612 -19.78 -20.28 -9.43
CA ALA A 612 -19.63 -20.92 -8.14
C ALA A 612 -20.58 -20.34 -7.07
N GLU A 613 -20.78 -19.02 -7.08
CA GLU A 613 -21.71 -18.36 -6.16
C GLU A 613 -23.17 -18.68 -6.50
N LYS A 614 -23.54 -18.68 -7.78
CA LYS A 614 -24.91 -19.01 -8.22
C LYS A 614 -25.32 -20.47 -7.94
N LYS A 615 -24.37 -21.38 -7.73
CA LYS A 615 -24.66 -22.73 -7.21
C LYS A 615 -25.06 -22.72 -5.72
N LYS A 616 -24.60 -21.72 -4.96
CA LYS A 616 -24.85 -21.58 -3.52
C LYS A 616 -26.04 -20.68 -3.20
N SER A 617 -26.24 -19.66 -4.01
CA SER A 617 -27.24 -18.62 -3.75
C SER A 617 -28.11 -18.37 -4.98
N LYS A 618 -29.42 -18.19 -4.76
CA LYS A 618 -30.38 -17.74 -5.78
C LYS A 618 -30.53 -16.21 -5.80
N ALA A 619 -29.93 -15.53 -4.86
CA ALA A 619 -29.96 -14.06 -4.83
C ALA A 619 -29.21 -13.47 -6.04
N PRO A 620 -29.55 -12.27 -6.47
CA PRO A 620 -28.76 -11.55 -7.45
C PRO A 620 -27.31 -11.39 -6.97
N TYR A 621 -26.38 -11.42 -7.91
CA TYR A 621 -24.95 -11.37 -7.64
C TYR A 621 -24.36 -10.00 -7.95
N TYR A 622 -23.44 -9.53 -7.10
CA TYR A 622 -22.69 -8.32 -7.37
C TYR A 622 -21.18 -8.53 -7.20
N GLN A 623 -20.43 -8.01 -8.13
CA GLN A 623 -18.98 -7.90 -8.05
C GLN A 623 -18.46 -6.60 -8.65
N PHE A 624 -17.28 -6.16 -8.15
CA PHE A 624 -16.51 -5.08 -8.71
C PHE A 624 -15.10 -5.54 -9.01
N ASN A 625 -14.64 -5.36 -10.24
CA ASN A 625 -13.35 -5.79 -10.73
C ASN A 625 -12.51 -4.62 -11.23
N VAL A 626 -11.24 -4.57 -10.87
CA VAL A 626 -10.26 -3.60 -11.36
C VAL A 626 -9.17 -4.35 -12.09
N THR A 627 -9.10 -4.26 -13.41
CA THR A 627 -8.09 -4.98 -14.20
C THR A 627 -6.68 -4.37 -14.02
N VAL A 628 -5.66 -4.96 -14.65
CA VAL A 628 -4.27 -4.48 -14.51
C VAL A 628 -3.45 -4.61 -15.79
N GLN A 629 -3.95 -5.33 -16.82
CA GLN A 629 -3.17 -5.66 -18.01
C GLN A 629 -2.56 -4.43 -18.69
N ASN A 630 -3.34 -3.36 -18.83
CA ASN A 630 -2.94 -2.17 -19.58
C ASN A 630 -2.14 -1.15 -18.75
N HIS A 631 -1.75 -1.48 -17.52
CA HIS A 631 -0.98 -0.58 -16.66
C HIS A 631 0.29 -0.06 -17.33
N GLY A 632 0.58 1.22 -17.18
CA GLY A 632 1.69 1.92 -17.84
C GLY A 632 3.08 1.27 -17.72
N GLY A 633 4.03 1.79 -18.49
CA GLY A 633 5.37 1.22 -18.69
C GLY A 633 5.35 0.20 -19.84
N TYR A 634 4.85 0.63 -20.99
CA TYR A 634 4.62 -0.20 -22.18
C TYR A 634 5.90 -0.66 -22.87
N VAL A 635 7.04 -0.12 -22.50
CA VAL A 635 8.38 -0.54 -22.94
C VAL A 635 9.27 -0.78 -21.73
N GLY A 636 10.26 -1.67 -21.83
CA GLY A 636 11.27 -1.88 -20.81
C GLY A 636 11.04 -3.11 -19.92
N GLN A 637 11.20 -2.96 -18.58
CA GLN A 637 11.32 -4.07 -17.63
C GLN A 637 10.07 -4.93 -17.43
N ARG A 638 8.91 -4.47 -17.86
CA ARG A 638 7.62 -5.17 -17.66
C ARG A 638 7.27 -6.17 -18.75
N GLY A 639 8.18 -6.40 -19.68
CA GLY A 639 7.94 -7.26 -20.82
C GLY A 639 7.18 -6.55 -21.95
N LYS A 640 7.01 -7.25 -23.08
CA LYS A 640 6.39 -6.75 -24.31
C LYS A 640 5.36 -7.75 -24.80
N VAL A 641 4.34 -7.25 -25.51
CA VAL A 641 3.44 -8.11 -26.31
C VAL A 641 3.90 -8.16 -27.77
N ASN A 642 3.49 -9.21 -28.47
CA ASN A 642 3.57 -9.19 -29.93
C ASN A 642 2.63 -8.12 -30.43
N VAL A 643 3.14 -7.20 -31.24
CA VAL A 643 2.37 -6.05 -31.70
C VAL A 643 1.47 -6.48 -32.87
N ASP A 644 0.16 -6.49 -32.64
CA ASP A 644 -0.86 -6.74 -33.64
C ASP A 644 -1.40 -5.42 -34.20
N VAL A 645 -1.69 -4.44 -33.34
CA VAL A 645 -2.17 -3.11 -33.75
C VAL A 645 -1.04 -2.11 -33.77
N ARG A 646 -0.88 -1.41 -34.89
CA ARG A 646 0.15 -0.36 -35.05
C ARG A 646 -0.49 0.99 -35.31
N VAL A 647 0.05 2.02 -34.69
CA VAL A 647 -0.30 3.41 -35.01
C VAL A 647 0.29 3.76 -36.37
N THR A 648 -0.51 4.32 -37.26
CA THR A 648 -0.09 4.77 -38.59
C THR A 648 -0.10 6.30 -38.73
N THR A 649 -0.58 7.02 -37.72
CA THR A 649 -0.48 8.47 -37.64
C THR A 649 0.99 8.87 -37.64
N SER A 650 1.35 9.82 -38.53
CA SER A 650 2.73 10.29 -38.71
C SER A 650 3.34 10.81 -37.38
N GLY A 651 4.53 10.33 -37.06
CA GLY A 651 5.25 10.69 -35.84
C GLY A 651 4.83 9.93 -34.57
N LEU A 652 3.74 9.12 -34.61
CA LEU A 652 3.23 8.40 -33.47
C LEU A 652 3.43 6.88 -33.51
N SER A 653 4.01 6.32 -34.55
CA SER A 653 4.31 4.88 -34.64
C SER A 653 5.51 4.49 -33.79
N THR A 654 5.42 4.64 -32.48
CA THR A 654 6.44 4.25 -31.53
C THR A 654 6.18 2.85 -30.99
N GLU A 655 7.20 2.23 -30.42
CA GLU A 655 7.02 0.92 -29.76
C GLU A 655 6.01 1.01 -28.61
N GLU A 656 6.09 2.05 -27.81
CA GLU A 656 5.20 2.30 -26.68
C GLU A 656 3.73 2.39 -27.11
N ASN A 657 3.44 3.23 -28.10
CA ASN A 657 2.08 3.43 -28.60
C ASN A 657 1.51 2.16 -29.24
N ASN A 658 2.33 1.43 -30.00
CA ASN A 658 1.91 0.17 -30.64
C ASN A 658 1.64 -0.92 -29.60
N GLN A 659 2.46 -1.02 -28.55
CA GLN A 659 2.24 -1.92 -27.41
C GLN A 659 0.89 -1.59 -26.74
N TYR A 660 0.65 -0.33 -26.44
CA TYR A 660 -0.58 0.10 -25.78
C TYR A 660 -1.83 -0.21 -26.65
N MET A 661 -1.83 0.12 -27.95
CA MET A 661 -2.97 -0.16 -28.82
C MET A 661 -3.28 -1.67 -28.91
N THR A 662 -2.24 -2.49 -28.95
CA THR A 662 -2.41 -3.95 -28.92
C THR A 662 -3.02 -4.42 -27.60
N LEU A 663 -2.64 -3.83 -26.48
CA LEU A 663 -3.23 -4.16 -25.17
C LEU A 663 -4.70 -3.79 -25.09
N VAL A 664 -5.09 -2.61 -25.60
CA VAL A 664 -6.50 -2.20 -25.67
C VAL A 664 -7.30 -3.16 -26.53
N LYS A 665 -6.74 -3.61 -27.67
CA LYS A 665 -7.39 -4.61 -28.53
C LYS A 665 -7.62 -5.92 -27.77
N GLN A 666 -6.65 -6.37 -26.98
CA GLN A 666 -6.80 -7.58 -26.16
C GLN A 666 -7.86 -7.40 -25.07
N SER A 667 -8.01 -6.20 -24.50
CA SER A 667 -9.09 -5.90 -23.55
C SER A 667 -10.47 -5.91 -24.20
N ASP A 668 -10.59 -5.39 -25.44
CA ASP A 668 -11.82 -5.44 -26.24
C ASP A 668 -12.22 -6.89 -26.56
N ASP A 669 -11.25 -7.72 -26.92
CA ASP A 669 -11.47 -9.16 -27.17
C ASP A 669 -11.88 -9.90 -25.89
N ALA A 670 -11.26 -9.59 -24.75
CA ALA A 670 -11.63 -10.18 -23.46
C ALA A 670 -13.05 -9.77 -23.04
N PHE A 671 -13.41 -8.51 -23.25
CA PHE A 671 -14.77 -8.02 -23.00
C PHE A 671 -15.79 -8.71 -23.91
N LYS A 672 -15.45 -8.93 -25.17
CA LYS A 672 -16.28 -9.73 -26.09
C LYS A 672 -16.53 -11.12 -25.53
N GLU A 673 -15.51 -11.84 -25.10
CA GLU A 673 -15.67 -13.18 -24.50
C GLU A 673 -16.61 -13.15 -23.30
N LEU A 674 -16.49 -12.14 -22.44
CA LEU A 674 -17.36 -11.94 -21.28
C LEU A 674 -18.82 -11.76 -21.68
N VAL A 675 -19.11 -10.84 -22.59
CA VAL A 675 -20.48 -10.58 -23.08
C VAL A 675 -21.07 -11.81 -23.75
N GLU A 676 -20.30 -12.51 -24.61
CA GLU A 676 -20.75 -13.74 -25.28
C GLU A 676 -21.01 -14.89 -24.28
N HIS A 677 -20.36 -14.90 -23.11
CA HIS A 677 -20.71 -15.82 -22.02
C HIS A 677 -22.07 -15.46 -21.42
N TYR A 678 -22.28 -14.20 -21.00
CA TYR A 678 -23.51 -13.80 -20.32
C TYR A 678 -24.74 -13.74 -21.26
N LYS A 679 -24.57 -13.65 -22.56
CA LYS A 679 -25.67 -13.88 -23.55
C LYS A 679 -26.31 -15.26 -23.47
N LYS A 680 -25.61 -16.24 -22.91
CA LYS A 680 -26.05 -17.62 -22.74
C LYS A 680 -26.57 -17.91 -21.33
N VAL A 681 -26.52 -16.94 -20.44
CA VAL A 681 -27.00 -17.05 -19.06
C VAL A 681 -28.44 -16.62 -18.98
N ASP A 682 -29.31 -17.48 -18.44
CA ASP A 682 -30.76 -17.19 -18.33
C ASP A 682 -31.04 -16.14 -17.23
N ASP A 683 -30.22 -16.05 -16.19
CA ASP A 683 -30.40 -15.05 -15.14
C ASP A 683 -30.15 -13.63 -15.68
N PRO A 684 -31.07 -12.68 -15.46
CA PRO A 684 -30.87 -11.30 -15.86
C PRO A 684 -29.52 -10.79 -15.34
N THR A 685 -28.68 -10.32 -16.23
CA THR A 685 -27.35 -9.84 -15.91
C THR A 685 -27.04 -8.55 -16.64
N ILE A 686 -26.48 -7.59 -15.93
CA ILE A 686 -25.99 -6.33 -16.45
C ILE A 686 -24.49 -6.21 -16.22
N ILE A 687 -23.78 -5.84 -17.25
CA ILE A 687 -22.33 -5.59 -17.21
C ILE A 687 -22.11 -4.10 -17.39
N VAL A 688 -21.36 -3.48 -16.51
CA VAL A 688 -20.82 -2.14 -16.72
C VAL A 688 -19.30 -2.20 -16.78
N MET A 689 -18.71 -1.74 -17.88
CA MET A 689 -17.27 -1.60 -18.02
C MET A 689 -16.91 -0.15 -18.37
N PHE A 690 -15.86 0.36 -17.74
CA PHE A 690 -15.37 1.73 -17.96
C PHE A 690 -13.86 1.81 -17.75
N GLY A 691 -13.20 2.78 -18.40
CA GLY A 691 -11.79 3.09 -18.15
C GLY A 691 -11.63 3.94 -16.89
N ASP A 692 -10.55 3.73 -16.16
CA ASP A 692 -10.24 4.50 -14.95
C ASP A 692 -9.57 5.85 -15.26
N HIS A 693 -8.73 5.91 -16.27
CA HIS A 693 -8.04 7.11 -16.76
C HIS A 693 -7.41 6.88 -18.14
N GLN A 694 -6.97 7.94 -18.78
CA GLN A 694 -6.13 7.88 -19.98
C GLN A 694 -4.77 7.23 -19.66
N PRO A 695 -4.12 6.57 -20.64
CA PRO A 695 -2.80 5.97 -20.47
C PRO A 695 -1.72 7.03 -20.27
N PRO A 696 -0.65 6.75 -19.51
CA PRO A 696 0.49 7.65 -19.33
C PRO A 696 1.42 7.63 -20.56
N LEU A 697 0.90 8.03 -21.73
CA LEU A 697 1.68 8.19 -22.94
C LEU A 697 2.42 9.53 -22.92
N VAL A 698 3.43 9.67 -23.80
CA VAL A 698 4.21 10.91 -23.86
C VAL A 698 3.34 12.08 -24.33
N GLU A 699 3.62 13.26 -23.80
CA GLU A 699 2.91 14.52 -24.10
C GLU A 699 2.74 14.76 -25.62
N GLN A 700 3.78 14.48 -26.42
CA GLN A 700 3.75 14.59 -27.87
C GLN A 700 2.65 13.76 -28.53
N PHE A 701 2.26 12.61 -27.95
CA PHE A 701 1.16 11.78 -28.45
C PHE A 701 -0.14 12.57 -28.44
N TYR A 702 -0.49 13.14 -27.29
CA TYR A 702 -1.70 13.93 -27.12
C TYR A 702 -1.67 15.22 -27.95
N GLU A 703 -0.56 15.95 -27.95
CA GLU A 703 -0.39 17.15 -28.79
C GLU A 703 -0.62 16.88 -30.28
N THR A 704 -0.20 15.70 -30.74
CA THR A 704 -0.37 15.34 -32.17
C THR A 704 -1.82 15.02 -32.51
N ILE A 705 -2.53 14.27 -31.67
CA ILE A 705 -3.94 13.90 -31.94
C ILE A 705 -4.87 15.08 -31.75
N PHE A 706 -4.64 15.95 -30.76
CA PHE A 706 -5.39 17.20 -30.56
C PHE A 706 -5.01 18.29 -31.55
N LYS A 707 -3.88 18.16 -32.28
CA LYS A 707 -3.33 19.19 -33.19
C LYS A 707 -3.07 20.54 -32.50
N LYS A 708 -2.74 20.50 -31.20
CA LYS A 708 -2.49 21.64 -30.31
C LYS A 708 -1.40 21.31 -29.30
N LYS A 709 -0.66 22.32 -28.83
CA LYS A 709 0.19 22.16 -27.66
C LYS A 709 -0.65 21.99 -26.38
N MET A 710 -0.21 21.14 -25.43
CA MET A 710 -0.96 20.96 -24.18
C MET A 710 -1.17 22.27 -23.41
N ALA A 711 -0.21 23.20 -23.50
CA ALA A 711 -0.32 24.53 -22.91
C ALA A 711 -1.44 25.40 -23.55
N GLU A 712 -1.95 25.04 -24.70
CA GLU A 712 -3.01 25.71 -25.46
C GLU A 712 -4.37 24.99 -25.32
N PHE A 713 -4.45 23.92 -24.53
CA PHE A 713 -5.69 23.20 -24.32
C PHE A 713 -6.75 24.10 -23.71
N THR A 714 -7.91 24.12 -24.33
CA THR A 714 -9.11 24.71 -23.75
C THR A 714 -9.65 23.80 -22.63
N THR A 715 -10.63 24.27 -21.87
CA THR A 715 -11.29 23.42 -20.87
C THR A 715 -11.97 22.20 -21.52
N GLU A 716 -12.47 22.34 -22.74
CA GLU A 716 -13.07 21.24 -23.51
C GLU A 716 -12.00 20.26 -24.01
N ASP A 717 -10.86 20.70 -24.51
CA ASP A 717 -9.74 19.83 -24.85
C ASP A 717 -9.27 19.06 -23.62
N THR A 718 -9.16 19.71 -22.46
CA THR A 718 -8.81 19.08 -21.19
C THR A 718 -9.89 18.06 -20.79
N ALA A 719 -11.16 18.37 -20.99
CA ALA A 719 -12.23 17.45 -20.66
C ALA A 719 -12.16 16.17 -21.54
N ASN A 720 -11.92 16.29 -22.82
CA ASN A 720 -11.72 15.14 -23.70
C ASN A 720 -10.51 14.31 -23.25
N TRP A 721 -9.38 14.95 -22.95
CA TRP A 721 -8.19 14.26 -22.43
C TRP A 721 -8.43 13.55 -21.08
N TYR A 722 -9.33 14.07 -20.23
CA TYR A 722 -9.74 13.43 -18.96
C TYR A 722 -11.01 12.59 -19.14
N SER A 723 -11.14 11.90 -20.25
CA SER A 723 -12.28 11.04 -20.50
C SER A 723 -11.87 9.63 -20.91
N THR A 724 -12.76 8.68 -20.64
CA THR A 724 -12.62 7.27 -20.96
C THR A 724 -13.93 6.75 -21.54
N PRO A 725 -13.94 5.64 -22.29
CA PRO A 725 -15.18 5.02 -22.72
C PRO A 725 -15.84 4.30 -21.54
N TYR A 726 -17.18 4.27 -21.53
CA TYR A 726 -17.92 3.31 -20.74
C TYR A 726 -19.01 2.63 -21.56
N VAL A 727 -19.36 1.42 -21.14
CA VAL A 727 -20.45 0.66 -21.70
C VAL A 727 -21.25 0.01 -20.58
N ILE A 728 -22.57 0.06 -20.68
CA ILE A 728 -23.51 -0.77 -19.92
C ILE A 728 -24.19 -1.68 -20.93
N TRP A 729 -24.12 -2.98 -20.72
CA TRP A 729 -24.76 -3.98 -21.53
C TRP A 729 -25.56 -4.95 -20.65
N ALA A 730 -26.73 -5.39 -21.14
CA ALA A 730 -27.54 -6.39 -20.45
C ALA A 730 -27.89 -7.57 -21.37
N ASN A 731 -28.11 -8.74 -20.79
CA ASN A 731 -28.63 -9.89 -21.51
C ASN A 731 -30.16 -9.89 -21.60
N TYR A 732 -30.78 -8.77 -21.29
CA TYR A 732 -32.23 -8.51 -21.38
C TYR A 732 -32.46 -7.11 -21.97
N ASP A 733 -33.68 -6.84 -22.43
CA ASP A 733 -34.01 -5.57 -23.10
C ASP A 733 -33.81 -4.38 -22.16
N ILE A 734 -32.92 -3.47 -22.53
CA ILE A 734 -32.73 -2.16 -21.89
C ILE A 734 -32.93 -1.03 -22.91
N LYS A 735 -33.26 0.16 -22.45
CA LYS A 735 -33.36 1.32 -23.32
C LYS A 735 -31.97 1.72 -23.80
N GLU A 736 -31.72 1.49 -25.07
CA GLU A 736 -30.48 1.83 -25.75
C GLU A 736 -30.26 3.36 -25.74
N LYS A 737 -29.02 3.77 -25.50
CA LYS A 737 -28.61 5.17 -25.58
C LYS A 737 -27.15 5.27 -26.07
N GLU A 738 -26.93 6.25 -26.93
CA GLU A 738 -25.59 6.75 -27.25
C GLU A 738 -25.44 8.14 -26.69
N HIS A 739 -24.23 8.53 -26.29
CA HIS A 739 -23.92 9.86 -25.73
C HIS A 739 -24.63 10.23 -24.42
N GLU A 740 -24.86 9.27 -23.55
CA GLU A 740 -25.26 9.54 -22.15
C GLU A 740 -24.01 9.91 -21.32
N ASP A 741 -23.35 11.01 -21.69
CA ASP A 741 -22.08 11.43 -21.10
C ASP A 741 -22.27 11.87 -19.65
N MET A 742 -21.35 11.46 -18.76
CA MET A 742 -21.38 11.83 -17.35
C MET A 742 -19.99 11.71 -16.69
N SER A 743 -19.82 12.28 -15.51
CA SER A 743 -18.64 12.02 -14.70
C SER A 743 -18.78 10.74 -13.85
N CYS A 744 -17.62 10.19 -13.48
CA CYS A 744 -17.49 8.88 -12.83
C CYS A 744 -18.32 8.74 -11.56
N ASN A 745 -18.42 9.81 -10.75
CA ASN A 745 -19.21 9.84 -9.52
C ASN A 745 -20.72 9.61 -9.70
N TYR A 746 -21.28 9.76 -10.91
CA TYR A 746 -22.69 9.51 -11.19
C TYR A 746 -22.98 8.09 -11.64
N LEU A 747 -21.97 7.38 -12.19
CA LEU A 747 -22.19 6.14 -12.93
C LEU A 747 -22.86 5.04 -12.08
N SER A 748 -22.47 4.86 -10.82
CA SER A 748 -23.11 3.87 -9.94
C SER A 748 -24.56 4.24 -9.60
N SER A 749 -24.82 5.53 -9.30
CA SER A 749 -26.19 5.99 -9.04
C SER A 749 -27.08 5.85 -10.28
N TYR A 750 -26.55 6.13 -11.47
CA TYR A 750 -27.23 5.94 -12.73
C TYR A 750 -27.56 4.46 -12.99
N LEU A 751 -26.60 3.56 -12.72
CA LEU A 751 -26.81 2.12 -12.86
C LEU A 751 -27.90 1.62 -11.90
N LEU A 752 -27.87 2.06 -10.63
CA LEU A 752 -28.88 1.68 -9.62
C LEU A 752 -30.29 2.18 -9.99
N ASP A 753 -30.41 3.42 -10.50
CA ASP A 753 -31.69 3.97 -11.00
C ASP A 753 -32.20 3.18 -12.21
N MET A 754 -31.33 2.82 -13.13
CA MET A 754 -31.66 2.10 -14.36
C MET A 754 -32.24 0.69 -14.10
N ILE A 755 -31.78 0.01 -13.03
CA ILE A 755 -32.25 -1.33 -12.65
C ILE A 755 -33.38 -1.30 -11.63
N ASP A 756 -33.96 -0.14 -11.34
CA ASP A 756 -35.01 0.07 -10.32
C ASP A 756 -34.64 -0.48 -8.93
N ALA A 757 -33.38 -0.30 -8.55
CA ALA A 757 -32.91 -0.65 -7.21
C ALA A 757 -33.48 0.30 -6.15
N ASP A 758 -33.59 -0.17 -4.90
CA ASP A 758 -33.80 0.75 -3.80
C ASP A 758 -32.55 1.64 -3.66
N VAL A 759 -32.76 2.95 -3.56
CA VAL A 759 -31.66 3.92 -3.60
C VAL A 759 -31.69 4.83 -2.37
N THR A 760 -30.52 5.29 -1.97
CA THR A 760 -30.38 6.25 -0.85
C THR A 760 -30.84 7.63 -1.28
N GLY A 761 -31.13 8.49 -0.30
CA GLY A 761 -31.38 9.90 -0.56
C GLY A 761 -30.22 10.55 -1.30
N TYR A 762 -28.98 10.10 -1.03
CA TYR A 762 -27.78 10.57 -1.69
C TYR A 762 -27.77 10.21 -3.19
N ASN A 763 -28.10 8.98 -3.55
CA ASN A 763 -28.22 8.59 -4.97
C ASN A 763 -29.28 9.46 -5.69
N LYS A 764 -30.44 9.69 -5.06
CA LYS A 764 -31.48 10.58 -5.62
C LYS A 764 -31.00 12.01 -5.80
N TYR A 765 -30.25 12.53 -4.84
CA TYR A 765 -29.61 13.84 -4.93
C TYR A 765 -28.64 13.90 -6.12
N LEU A 766 -27.76 12.90 -6.26
CA LEU A 766 -26.80 12.82 -7.37
C LEU A 766 -27.49 12.78 -8.73
N MET A 767 -28.54 11.97 -8.86
CA MET A 767 -29.34 11.88 -10.12
C MET A 767 -30.05 13.20 -10.43
N ASN A 768 -30.48 13.95 -9.43
CA ASN A 768 -31.04 15.28 -9.63
C ASN A 768 -29.96 16.32 -10.02
N LEU A 769 -28.80 16.26 -9.35
CA LEU A 769 -27.65 17.12 -9.65
C LEU A 769 -27.12 16.89 -11.07
N LYS A 770 -27.06 15.63 -11.52
CA LYS A 770 -26.65 15.23 -12.89
C LYS A 770 -27.47 15.96 -13.98
N LYS A 771 -28.75 16.22 -13.75
CA LYS A 771 -29.60 16.92 -14.74
C LYS A 771 -29.14 18.35 -15.01
N LYS A 772 -28.51 18.97 -14.01
CA LYS A 772 -28.01 20.33 -14.08
C LYS A 772 -26.52 20.42 -14.34
N LEU A 773 -25.77 19.45 -13.79
CA LEU A 773 -24.33 19.35 -13.85
C LEU A 773 -23.95 17.91 -14.23
N PRO A 774 -24.09 17.52 -15.52
CA PRO A 774 -23.82 16.15 -15.93
C PRO A 774 -22.37 15.71 -15.71
N VAL A 775 -21.44 16.65 -15.62
CA VAL A 775 -20.03 16.38 -15.39
C VAL A 775 -19.52 17.28 -14.27
N ILE A 776 -18.89 16.67 -13.27
CA ILE A 776 -18.07 17.35 -12.25
C ILE A 776 -16.82 16.50 -12.05
N THR A 777 -15.64 17.10 -12.19
CA THR A 777 -14.34 16.45 -11.98
C THR A 777 -13.42 17.37 -11.17
N ALA A 778 -12.25 16.88 -10.80
CA ALA A 778 -11.23 17.69 -10.10
C ALA A 778 -10.69 18.86 -10.95
N MET A 779 -10.90 18.83 -12.28
CA MET A 779 -10.30 19.80 -13.21
C MET A 779 -11.34 20.73 -13.83
N PHE A 780 -12.54 20.26 -14.08
CA PHE A 780 -13.60 20.99 -14.79
C PHE A 780 -14.99 20.46 -14.44
N TYR A 781 -16.01 21.21 -14.82
CA TYR A 781 -17.41 20.75 -14.80
C TYR A 781 -18.14 21.17 -16.09
N LYS A 782 -19.22 20.46 -16.42
CA LYS A 782 -20.12 20.77 -17.54
C LYS A 782 -21.50 21.10 -17.01
N GLY A 783 -22.07 22.20 -17.48
CA GLY A 783 -23.44 22.59 -17.11
C GLY A 783 -24.48 22.04 -18.08
N ASP A 784 -25.76 22.19 -17.72
CA ASP A 784 -26.94 21.92 -18.57
C ASP A 784 -26.99 22.79 -19.82
N ASP A 785 -26.22 23.87 -19.85
CA ASP A 785 -26.01 24.73 -21.03
C ASP A 785 -25.01 24.14 -22.06
N GLY A 786 -24.49 22.94 -21.79
CA GLY A 786 -23.55 22.24 -22.64
C GLY A 786 -22.10 22.75 -22.59
N LYS A 787 -21.81 23.78 -21.79
CA LYS A 787 -20.47 24.39 -21.71
C LYS A 787 -19.61 23.78 -20.62
N PHE A 788 -18.32 23.66 -20.90
CA PHE A 788 -17.32 23.29 -19.93
C PHE A 788 -16.78 24.54 -19.22
N TYR A 789 -16.51 24.41 -17.94
CA TYR A 789 -16.00 25.44 -17.05
C TYR A 789 -14.81 24.88 -16.26
N ASP A 790 -13.76 25.66 -16.04
CA ASP A 790 -12.71 25.30 -15.10
C ASP A 790 -13.28 25.10 -13.69
N VAL A 791 -12.77 24.15 -12.93
CA VAL A 791 -13.30 23.82 -11.60
C VAL A 791 -13.33 25.01 -10.64
N ASN A 792 -12.40 25.96 -10.78
CA ASN A 792 -12.33 27.19 -9.97
C ASN A 792 -13.12 28.36 -10.56
N GLN A 793 -13.68 28.22 -11.75
CA GLN A 793 -14.40 29.27 -12.42
C GLN A 793 -15.76 29.53 -11.75
N LYS A 794 -16.00 30.79 -11.37
CA LYS A 794 -17.31 31.18 -10.84
C LYS A 794 -18.35 31.20 -11.97
N SER A 795 -19.49 30.56 -11.72
CA SER A 795 -20.61 30.47 -12.65
C SER A 795 -21.94 30.41 -11.90
N LYS A 796 -23.04 30.34 -12.65
CA LYS A 796 -24.38 30.09 -12.10
C LYS A 796 -24.49 28.77 -11.30
N TYR A 797 -23.55 27.84 -11.51
CA TYR A 797 -23.48 26.53 -10.88
C TYR A 797 -22.67 26.48 -9.58
N SER A 798 -21.94 27.57 -9.25
CA SER A 798 -21.02 27.56 -8.10
C SER A 798 -21.72 27.24 -6.78
N LYS A 799 -23.00 27.57 -6.65
CA LYS A 799 -23.79 27.22 -5.47
C LYS A 799 -24.04 25.71 -5.39
N ASP A 800 -24.45 25.08 -6.47
CA ASP A 800 -24.75 23.65 -6.52
C ASP A 800 -23.48 22.82 -6.26
N ILE A 801 -22.33 23.25 -6.79
CA ILE A 801 -21.02 22.62 -6.53
C ILE A 801 -20.63 22.74 -5.04
N ASN A 802 -20.83 23.92 -4.43
CA ASN A 802 -20.56 24.09 -3.01
C ASN A 802 -21.56 23.30 -2.12
N ASP A 803 -22.83 23.20 -2.50
CA ASP A 803 -23.83 22.40 -1.79
C ASP A 803 -23.44 20.90 -1.85
N TYR A 804 -22.92 20.41 -2.97
CA TYR A 804 -22.38 19.05 -3.10
C TYR A 804 -21.13 18.85 -2.22
N ALA A 805 -20.22 19.81 -2.20
CA ALA A 805 -19.05 19.78 -1.31
C ALA A 805 -19.45 19.71 0.17
N ILE A 806 -20.50 20.45 0.57
CA ILE A 806 -21.06 20.40 1.94
C ILE A 806 -21.57 19.01 2.28
N ILE A 807 -22.28 18.36 1.37
CA ILE A 807 -22.82 17.01 1.56
C ILE A 807 -21.67 16.00 1.70
N GLN A 808 -20.72 16.00 0.77
CA GLN A 808 -19.55 15.12 0.80
C GLN A 808 -18.69 15.31 2.07
N TYR A 809 -18.53 16.56 2.52
CA TYR A 809 -17.80 16.85 3.76
C TYR A 809 -18.49 16.22 4.98
N ASN A 810 -19.80 16.26 5.06
CA ASN A 810 -20.56 15.63 6.13
C ASN A 810 -20.41 14.11 6.10
N GLU A 811 -20.41 13.50 4.91
CA GLU A 811 -20.24 12.07 4.74
C GLU A 811 -18.89 11.60 5.24
N LEU A 812 -17.82 12.24 4.80
CA LEU A 812 -16.46 11.74 4.94
C LEU A 812 -15.73 12.27 6.19
N PHE A 813 -15.91 13.55 6.52
CA PHE A 813 -15.10 14.26 7.51
C PHE A 813 -15.84 14.62 8.79
N ASP A 814 -17.17 14.58 8.79
CA ASP A 814 -17.98 14.81 10.01
C ASP A 814 -18.88 13.60 10.32
N GLN A 815 -18.28 12.40 10.27
CA GLN A 815 -18.99 11.12 10.43
C GLN A 815 -19.79 11.01 11.73
N LYS A 816 -19.37 11.72 12.80
CA LYS A 816 -20.10 11.75 14.07
C LYS A 816 -21.46 12.43 13.93
N ASN A 817 -21.57 13.40 13.03
CA ASN A 817 -22.76 14.19 12.76
C ASN A 817 -23.33 13.91 11.36
N ARG A 818 -22.92 12.79 10.75
CA ARG A 818 -23.38 12.38 9.42
C ARG A 818 -24.89 12.12 9.44
N VAL A 819 -25.58 12.64 8.44
CA VAL A 819 -27.02 12.44 8.26
C VAL A 819 -27.27 11.05 7.67
N ASN A 820 -27.13 10.01 8.51
CA ASN A 820 -27.14 8.61 8.07
C ASN A 820 -28.43 8.22 7.30
N ASP A 821 -29.60 8.76 7.67
CA ASP A 821 -30.88 8.50 6.98
C ASP A 821 -30.89 8.94 5.51
N PHE A 822 -29.94 9.81 5.13
CA PHE A 822 -29.76 10.25 3.76
C PHE A 822 -28.75 9.38 2.99
N PHE A 823 -27.71 8.89 3.69
CA PHE A 823 -26.62 8.16 3.05
C PHE A 823 -26.81 6.64 3.03
N PHE A 824 -27.73 6.09 3.83
CA PHE A 824 -28.03 4.67 3.88
C PHE A 824 -29.50 4.40 3.64
N LEU A 825 -29.81 3.19 3.12
CA LEU A 825 -31.18 2.72 2.99
C LEU A 825 -31.84 2.55 4.37
N LYS A 826 -33.16 2.65 4.44
CA LYS A 826 -33.91 2.40 5.66
C LYS A 826 -34.29 0.92 5.77
N GLY A 827 -34.47 0.43 7.00
CA GLY A 827 -34.95 -0.94 7.27
C GLY A 827 -33.91 -2.03 7.18
N GLY A 828 -32.68 -1.74 6.77
CA GLY A 828 -31.56 -2.67 6.78
C GLY A 828 -30.50 -2.31 7.83
N ASP A 829 -29.70 -3.31 8.21
CA ASP A 829 -28.55 -3.08 9.07
C ASP A 829 -27.35 -2.70 8.20
N TYR A 830 -27.01 -1.41 8.19
CA TYR A 830 -25.83 -0.90 7.48
C TYR A 830 -24.56 -1.05 8.32
N TYR A 831 -24.72 -1.32 9.64
CA TYR A 831 -23.61 -1.46 10.55
C TYR A 831 -23.07 -2.89 10.53
N VAL A 832 -22.27 -3.22 9.54
CA VAL A 832 -21.47 -4.46 9.53
C VAL A 832 -20.04 -4.05 9.81
N GLU A 833 -19.42 -4.64 10.84
CA GLU A 833 -18.01 -4.39 11.13
C GLU A 833 -17.14 -4.70 9.91
N PRO A 834 -16.16 -3.81 9.62
CA PRO A 834 -15.26 -4.03 8.51
C PRO A 834 -14.46 -5.33 8.66
N LYS A 835 -14.50 -6.20 7.67
CA LYS A 835 -13.63 -7.39 7.62
C LYS A 835 -12.16 -6.96 7.48
N GLN A 836 -11.26 -7.68 8.12
CA GLN A 836 -9.82 -7.46 7.95
C GLN A 836 -9.31 -8.37 6.83
N PHE A 837 -9.00 -7.77 5.66
CA PHE A 837 -8.49 -8.52 4.51
C PHE A 837 -6.96 -8.73 4.51
N PHE A 838 -6.23 -8.21 5.48
CA PHE A 838 -4.78 -8.41 5.57
C PHE A 838 -4.36 -9.75 6.19
N ASN A 839 -5.26 -10.43 6.86
CA ASN A 839 -4.98 -11.66 7.62
C ASN A 839 -5.35 -12.94 6.87
N GLU A 840 -5.69 -12.86 5.59
CA GLU A 840 -6.01 -14.02 4.74
C GLU A 840 -4.82 -14.43 3.87
#